data_bf2f666ed6ec77acbe31f0f6062232eb
#
_entry.id   bf2f666ed6ec77acbe31f0f6062232eb
#
_cell.length_a   1.000
_cell.length_b   1.000
_cell.length_c   1.000
_cell.angle_alpha   90.00
_cell.angle_beta   90.00
_cell.angle_gamma   90.00
#
_symmetry.space_group_name_H-M   'P 1'
#
loop_
_entity.id
_entity.type
_entity.pdbx_description
1 polymer ?
#
loop_
_entity_poly.entity_id
_entity_poly.type
_entity_poly.pdbx_seq_one_letter_code
_entity_poly.pdbx_strand_id
1 'polypeptide(L)'
;MRTEKLSILALGFCGITAIVGCGDQNSGTSAPASANEESSGEINLALQLANGSTLNSATYTIVGPNNFTKSGSIDLTAATKLSATIGGLPAGTGYTITINATTTDASATCGGSATFNVTARTTVSVTVPVTCKEAPRTGSVMVSGALNICPTIDSLSANPSEVQVGGTVALSALAHDSDAGPSALSFAWTTTAGTFSDASAQNPTFTCTTPGTATVTLNVGDGDPAATCADKLTAQITCSVAPKGPGTYVAGDFHNHTTCSDGALSMQKLIKKSTDKVETPWGLDWFVQAGHGGNGNRNCTLIEDASLATPAYPFIQGKGPTTTWENSGATPKGTASGSSPNKNMWRWQSVTEFQYPLIEYLNALKNLPLFLGVESNGPGHEHISMSVVTGQVPASIDTATLPTGPGYTAVGNADALAKWEYCFDRSDSDTSRGASNNYDCSVPGSANATDPSWNATAQKLIPAGGTGTGVKGHNKTLESLKWMSAYHPDASYYVPAHLERAGQFNPDGNNGFNVEHLRDFNNVAPKIAFGMETQPGHGASSNRGEYQPLRNNFGGTAGQVDSVGGTTYGGTGVYGGYVGGVWDALLGEGRNFWFFASSDWHNRGSFGPDDRRTTQDFYPGEYQRNYTMVRNGADKLRPQAIVDGLRTGNNFASSGQIIDRLAFVACVGKSDALVEQIGINAAVANNSISAAGCATMGEKLVVPSGSDIVVGVTVRDPAGANYSPYSFPNPSLKQVGITQPLNAPVLDHIDVIGGLVTGFKTPGTPGYSGEWPRNTNWLKADGTTADLSVVPDAAKNVSAAILKAFSGSGATAWKSVTSPVDGSTFLTVTFRISAVTASQYVRLRGTNLPAAVPFETDASGNPLADVVTNAGDTSRLRIPCTTPHSSGNQFDGCPDHMATATGATNPIVGQKAVSYDVAAWADLWFYSNPVYIEVTGSTPVAGVN
;
A
#
# COMPACT_ATOMS: atom_id res chain seq x y z
N MET A 1 -17.80 37.16 35.98
CA MET A 1 -19.01 36.92 36.79
C MET A 1 -19.69 35.65 36.30
N ARG A 2 -19.79 34.71 37.21
CA ARG A 2 -20.50 33.39 37.20
C ARG A 2 -20.03 32.40 36.17
N THR A 3 -19.19 31.45 36.49
CA THR A 3 -19.25 30.26 37.38
C THR A 3 -20.51 29.43 37.19
N GLU A 4 -20.35 28.23 36.81
CA GLU A 4 -20.55 26.94 37.49
C GLU A 4 -20.97 25.90 36.48
N LYS A 5 -20.74 24.60 36.50
CA LYS A 5 -20.08 23.68 37.42
C LYS A 5 -19.86 22.35 36.71
N LEU A 6 -18.77 21.73 37.07
CA LEU A 6 -18.44 20.31 36.91
C LEU A 6 -19.53 19.41 37.56
N SER A 7 -19.80 18.26 37.01
CA SER A 7 -20.18 17.11 37.81
C SER A 7 -19.67 15.81 37.18
N ILE A 8 -18.72 15.23 37.83
CA ILE A 8 -18.26 13.86 37.82
C ILE A 8 -19.28 13.01 38.54
N LEU A 9 -19.61 11.84 37.99
CA LEU A 9 -19.99 10.73 38.88
C LEU A 9 -19.49 9.42 38.34
N ALA A 10 -18.70 8.77 39.16
CA ALA A 10 -18.13 7.44 38.98
C ALA A 10 -18.95 6.43 39.78
N LEU A 11 -18.77 5.17 39.43
CA LEU A 11 -18.88 3.94 40.24
C LEU A 11 -20.26 3.45 40.64
N GLY A 12 -20.47 2.19 40.40
CA GLY A 12 -21.43 1.34 41.08
C GLY A 12 -21.27 -0.14 40.67
N PHE A 13 -20.52 -0.84 41.47
CA PHE A 13 -20.33 -2.28 41.48
C PHE A 13 -21.48 -3.00 42.16
N CYS A 14 -21.66 -4.30 41.87
CA CYS A 14 -22.28 -5.39 42.64
C CYS A 14 -23.80 -5.62 42.51
N GLY A 15 -24.10 -6.85 42.20
CA GLY A 15 -24.73 -7.75 43.15
C GLY A 15 -25.45 -8.93 42.52
N ILE A 16 -24.95 -10.05 42.82
CA ILE A 16 -25.49 -11.39 42.60
C ILE A 16 -26.83 -11.52 43.36
N THR A 17 -27.81 -12.18 42.75
CA THR A 17 -28.65 -13.15 43.51
C THR A 17 -29.41 -14.08 42.56
N ALA A 18 -29.20 -15.36 42.80
CA ALA A 18 -29.97 -16.45 42.26
C ALA A 18 -31.31 -16.62 42.99
N ILE A 19 -32.35 -16.97 42.25
CA ILE A 19 -33.49 -17.71 42.86
C ILE A 19 -34.00 -18.76 41.86
N VAL A 20 -34.08 -19.96 42.37
CA VAL A 20 -34.60 -21.21 41.84
C VAL A 20 -36.12 -21.16 41.75
N GLY A 21 -36.68 -21.83 40.75
CA GLY A 21 -38.11 -22.09 40.68
C GLY A 21 -38.47 -23.14 39.63
N CYS A 22 -38.75 -24.32 40.07
CA CYS A 22 -39.23 -25.47 39.29
C CYS A 22 -40.64 -25.30 38.74
N GLY A 23 -40.95 -26.04 37.68
CA GLY A 23 -42.33 -26.33 37.30
C GLY A 23 -42.52 -26.84 35.87
N ASP A 24 -42.51 -28.08 35.77
CA ASP A 24 -43.07 -29.19 34.98
C ASP A 24 -43.95 -28.96 33.75
N GLN A 25 -43.60 -29.85 32.80
CA GLN A 25 -44.44 -30.69 31.91
C GLN A 25 -45.09 -30.08 30.64
N ASN A 26 -44.74 -30.52 29.53
CA ASN A 26 -44.99 -31.71 28.72
C ASN A 26 -45.39 -31.44 27.26
N SER A 27 -44.87 -32.27 26.44
CA SER A 27 -45.34 -32.80 25.16
C SER A 27 -45.16 -31.98 23.88
N GLY A 28 -44.32 -32.55 23.09
CA GLY A 28 -44.74 -32.98 21.76
C GLY A 28 -44.03 -32.43 20.54
N THR A 29 -43.31 -33.25 19.91
CA THR A 29 -43.02 -33.46 18.49
C THR A 29 -41.81 -32.78 17.86
N SER A 30 -40.82 -33.65 17.66
CA SER A 30 -39.96 -33.91 16.52
C SER A 30 -39.48 -32.76 15.62
N ALA A 31 -38.21 -32.53 15.69
CA ALA A 31 -37.08 -32.50 14.79
C ALA A 31 -37.25 -31.87 13.40
N PRO A 32 -36.18 -31.34 12.77
CA PRO A 32 -34.88 -31.96 12.69
C PRO A 32 -33.67 -31.09 12.99
N ALA A 33 -32.57 -31.75 13.19
CA ALA A 33 -31.23 -31.28 13.44
C ALA A 33 -30.72 -30.29 12.39
N SER A 34 -30.11 -29.25 12.85
CA SER A 34 -29.17 -28.48 12.05
C SER A 34 -27.85 -28.32 12.80
N ALA A 35 -26.83 -28.73 12.11
CA ALA A 35 -25.45 -28.26 12.17
C ALA A 35 -24.75 -28.26 13.52
N ASN A 36 -23.82 -29.17 13.60
CA ASN A 36 -22.68 -29.22 14.49
C ASN A 36 -21.98 -27.89 14.62
N GLU A 37 -22.20 -27.20 15.70
CA GLU A 37 -21.17 -26.32 16.26
C GLU A 37 -20.16 -27.26 16.93
N GLU A 38 -18.94 -27.32 16.38
CA GLU A 38 -17.84 -28.07 16.97
C GLU A 38 -17.48 -27.46 18.34
N SER A 39 -17.93 -28.14 19.38
CA SER A 39 -17.52 -27.84 20.75
C SER A 39 -16.24 -28.60 21.08
N SER A 40 -15.10 -28.10 20.59
CA SER A 40 -13.78 -28.63 20.92
C SER A 40 -13.13 -27.85 22.06
N GLY A 41 -12.39 -28.53 22.90
CA GLY A 41 -11.55 -27.97 23.95
C GLY A 41 -10.08 -28.41 23.77
N GLU A 42 -9.20 -27.87 24.59
CA GLU A 42 -7.76 -28.16 24.58
C GLU A 42 -7.32 -28.69 25.94
N ILE A 43 -6.27 -29.52 25.96
CA ILE A 43 -5.58 -29.88 27.19
C ILE A 43 -4.15 -29.34 27.19
N ASN A 44 -3.71 -28.81 28.32
CA ASN A 44 -2.31 -28.49 28.57
C ASN A 44 -1.73 -29.61 29.44
N LEU A 45 -0.70 -30.28 28.92
CA LEU A 45 -0.09 -31.45 29.55
C LEU A 45 1.19 -31.04 30.28
N ALA A 46 1.26 -31.28 31.58
CA ALA A 46 2.49 -31.11 32.36
C ALA A 46 3.02 -32.52 32.72
N LEU A 47 4.25 -32.81 32.31
CA LEU A 47 4.98 -34.04 32.65
C LEU A 47 6.00 -33.74 33.76
N GLN A 48 6.01 -34.57 34.80
CA GLN A 48 7.01 -34.52 35.86
C GLN A 48 7.78 -35.84 35.89
N LEU A 49 9.09 -35.73 35.65
CA LEU A 49 10.00 -36.88 35.73
C LEU A 49 10.55 -37.02 37.13
N ALA A 50 10.55 -38.27 37.68
CA ALA A 50 11.23 -38.60 38.90
C ALA A 50 12.69 -38.94 38.58
N ASN A 51 13.63 -38.38 39.38
CA ASN A 51 15.05 -38.72 39.41
C ASN A 51 15.96 -38.24 38.28
N GLY A 52 15.67 -37.15 37.60
CA GLY A 52 16.64 -36.48 36.74
C GLY A 52 17.03 -37.20 35.44
N SER A 53 16.34 -38.27 35.08
CA SER A 53 16.52 -38.98 33.80
C SER A 53 15.95 -38.13 32.66
N THR A 54 16.69 -38.06 31.55
CA THR A 54 16.25 -37.39 30.33
C THR A 54 15.54 -38.37 29.41
N LEU A 55 14.43 -37.91 28.80
CA LEU A 55 13.67 -38.63 27.79
C LEU A 55 13.87 -37.98 26.43
N ASN A 56 13.95 -38.77 25.37
CA ASN A 56 14.07 -38.27 24.01
C ASN A 56 12.75 -37.84 23.39
N SER A 57 11.76 -38.75 23.49
CA SER A 57 10.42 -38.52 22.98
C SER A 57 9.38 -39.25 23.80
N ALA A 58 8.18 -38.76 23.82
CA ALA A 58 7.03 -39.45 24.35
C ALA A 58 5.93 -39.51 23.28
N THR A 59 5.26 -40.67 23.24
CA THR A 59 4.00 -40.81 22.50
C THR A 59 2.84 -40.69 23.48
N TYR A 60 1.76 -40.06 23.04
CA TYR A 60 0.52 -40.05 23.79
C TYR A 60 -0.63 -40.66 23.01
N THR A 61 -1.56 -41.25 23.75
CA THR A 61 -2.85 -41.70 23.23
C THR A 61 -3.94 -41.20 24.16
N ILE A 62 -4.91 -40.47 23.60
CA ILE A 62 -6.10 -40.01 24.32
C ILE A 62 -7.30 -40.83 23.86
N VAL A 63 -7.97 -41.44 24.80
CA VAL A 63 -9.23 -42.18 24.58
C VAL A 63 -10.33 -41.44 25.32
N GLY A 64 -11.46 -41.22 24.67
CA GLY A 64 -12.58 -40.49 25.24
C GLY A 64 -13.93 -41.13 24.94
N PRO A 65 -15.04 -40.48 25.32
CA PRO A 65 -16.39 -40.94 25.07
C PRO A 65 -16.65 -41.11 23.56
N ASN A 66 -17.62 -41.95 23.22
CA ASN A 66 -18.03 -42.25 21.84
C ASN A 66 -16.91 -42.80 20.95
N ASN A 67 -16.02 -43.64 21.54
CA ASN A 67 -14.85 -44.22 20.86
C ASN A 67 -13.86 -43.20 20.31
N PHE A 68 -13.87 -41.97 20.84
CA PHE A 68 -12.89 -40.96 20.44
C PHE A 68 -11.46 -41.43 20.78
N THR A 69 -10.57 -41.36 19.80
CA THR A 69 -9.15 -41.67 19.99
C THR A 69 -8.31 -40.62 19.24
N LYS A 70 -7.28 -40.11 19.94
CA LYS A 70 -6.29 -39.20 19.35
C LYS A 70 -4.91 -39.57 19.86
N SER A 71 -3.96 -39.73 18.96
CA SER A 71 -2.56 -40.05 19.29
C SER A 71 -1.61 -39.08 18.65
N GLY A 72 -0.41 -38.93 19.23
CA GLY A 72 0.66 -38.08 18.69
C GLY A 72 1.94 -38.30 19.50
N SER A 73 2.98 -37.57 19.13
CA SER A 73 4.28 -37.55 19.80
C SER A 73 4.61 -36.19 20.37
N ILE A 74 5.38 -36.17 21.45
CA ILE A 74 5.85 -34.98 22.13
C ILE A 74 7.37 -35.09 22.22
N ASP A 75 8.10 -34.13 21.71
CA ASP A 75 9.56 -34.03 21.85
C ASP A 75 9.93 -33.60 23.27
N LEU A 76 10.86 -34.32 23.87
CA LEU A 76 11.30 -34.11 25.25
C LEU A 76 12.75 -33.67 25.39
N THR A 77 13.44 -33.39 24.29
CA THR A 77 14.83 -33.04 24.31
C THR A 77 15.06 -31.68 24.99
N ALA A 78 15.70 -31.72 26.16
CA ALA A 78 16.16 -30.56 26.93
C ALA A 78 15.22 -29.97 28.01
N ALA A 79 14.14 -30.60 28.42
CA ALA A 79 13.27 -30.01 29.42
C ALA A 79 13.19 -30.84 30.71
N THR A 80 13.49 -30.28 31.85
CA THR A 80 13.20 -30.82 33.18
C THR A 80 11.72 -30.66 33.56
N LYS A 81 10.98 -29.92 32.85
CA LYS A 81 9.50 -29.77 32.92
C LYS A 81 8.96 -29.52 31.51
N LEU A 82 7.95 -30.27 31.19
CA LEU A 82 7.31 -30.20 29.89
C LEU A 82 5.85 -29.78 30.03
N SER A 83 5.42 -28.85 29.18
CA SER A 83 4.01 -28.60 28.91
C SER A 83 3.75 -28.70 27.41
N ALA A 84 2.73 -29.43 27.03
CA ALA A 84 2.27 -29.54 25.65
C ALA A 84 0.75 -29.30 25.61
N THR A 85 0.30 -28.52 24.65
CA THR A 85 -1.13 -28.30 24.43
C THR A 85 -1.61 -29.18 23.31
N ILE A 86 -2.66 -29.97 23.55
CA ILE A 86 -3.29 -30.85 22.58
C ILE A 86 -4.71 -30.35 22.36
N GLY A 87 -4.98 -29.81 21.19
CA GLY A 87 -6.27 -29.26 20.81
C GLY A 87 -7.18 -30.28 20.07
N GLY A 88 -8.39 -29.83 19.72
CA GLY A 88 -9.33 -30.63 18.92
C GLY A 88 -9.91 -31.83 19.64
N LEU A 89 -10.15 -31.69 20.95
CA LEU A 89 -10.82 -32.71 21.77
C LEU A 89 -12.29 -32.31 21.94
N PRO A 90 -13.26 -33.15 21.55
CA PRO A 90 -14.67 -32.84 21.78
C PRO A 90 -14.97 -32.64 23.28
N ALA A 91 -15.90 -31.74 23.61
CA ALA A 91 -16.31 -31.58 24.99
C ALA A 91 -16.94 -32.89 25.53
N GLY A 92 -16.53 -33.30 26.72
CA GLY A 92 -17.01 -34.56 27.32
C GLY A 92 -16.29 -34.90 28.63
N THR A 93 -16.77 -35.91 29.29
CA THR A 93 -16.21 -36.42 30.55
C THR A 93 -15.59 -37.81 30.37
N GLY A 94 -14.59 -38.15 31.18
CA GLY A 94 -14.03 -39.49 31.22
C GLY A 94 -12.96 -39.78 30.15
N TYR A 95 -12.27 -38.73 29.67
CA TYR A 95 -11.08 -38.93 28.84
C TYR A 95 -9.94 -39.54 29.63
N THR A 96 -9.17 -40.40 28.99
CA THR A 96 -7.92 -40.93 29.53
C THR A 96 -6.79 -40.62 28.57
N ILE A 97 -5.76 -39.96 29.03
CA ILE A 97 -4.50 -39.84 28.31
C ILE A 97 -3.50 -40.85 28.83
N THR A 98 -2.87 -41.60 27.94
CA THR A 98 -1.74 -42.51 28.23
C THR A 98 -0.51 -42.01 27.52
N ILE A 99 0.61 -41.93 28.25
CA ILE A 99 1.91 -41.51 27.71
C ILE A 99 2.86 -42.69 27.82
N ASN A 100 3.61 -42.94 26.74
CA ASN A 100 4.74 -43.89 26.73
C ASN A 100 5.98 -43.14 26.21
N ALA A 101 7.09 -43.36 26.87
CA ALA A 101 8.37 -42.75 26.50
C ALA A 101 9.53 -43.73 26.76
N THR A 102 10.66 -43.47 26.11
CA THR A 102 11.88 -44.25 26.30
C THR A 102 13.01 -43.29 26.68
N THR A 103 13.88 -43.69 27.61
CA THR A 103 15.04 -42.92 28.03
C THR A 103 16.04 -42.75 26.88
N THR A 104 16.84 -41.69 26.92
CA THR A 104 17.86 -41.33 25.91
C THR A 104 18.84 -42.46 25.60
N ASP A 105 19.09 -43.36 26.54
CA ASP A 105 19.99 -44.48 26.44
C ASP A 105 19.24 -45.81 26.16
N ALA A 106 17.95 -45.76 25.88
CA ALA A 106 17.06 -46.92 25.75
C ALA A 106 17.12 -47.91 26.91
N SER A 107 17.70 -47.54 28.05
CA SER A 107 17.85 -48.39 29.23
C SER A 107 16.54 -48.62 30.00
N ALA A 108 15.58 -47.73 29.80
CA ALA A 108 14.28 -47.82 30.46
C ALA A 108 13.12 -47.37 29.59
N THR A 109 12.00 -48.00 29.75
CA THR A 109 10.70 -47.56 29.19
C THR A 109 9.88 -46.89 30.26
N CYS A 110 9.24 -45.81 29.96
CA CYS A 110 8.44 -45.02 30.87
C CYS A 110 6.99 -44.96 30.39
N GLY A 111 6.06 -45.05 31.34
CA GLY A 111 4.64 -44.95 31.02
C GLY A 111 3.82 -44.37 32.17
N GLY A 112 2.71 -43.75 31.81
CA GLY A 112 1.78 -43.19 32.78
C GLY A 112 0.45 -42.82 32.14
N SER A 113 -0.57 -42.71 32.96
CA SER A 113 -1.90 -42.30 32.48
C SER A 113 -2.61 -41.38 33.47
N ALA A 114 -3.50 -40.56 32.99
CA ALA A 114 -4.36 -39.71 33.81
C ALA A 114 -5.73 -39.55 33.14
N THR A 115 -6.75 -39.37 33.97
CA THR A 115 -8.11 -39.09 33.48
C THR A 115 -8.45 -37.59 33.60
N PHE A 116 -9.25 -37.09 32.68
CA PHE A 116 -9.66 -35.71 32.68
C PHE A 116 -11.00 -35.48 31.94
N ASN A 117 -11.53 -34.30 32.06
CA ASN A 117 -12.74 -33.88 31.34
C ASN A 117 -12.41 -32.71 30.45
N VAL A 118 -13.06 -32.63 29.30
CA VAL A 118 -12.90 -31.54 28.32
C VAL A 118 -14.13 -30.65 28.36
N THR A 119 -13.93 -29.36 28.59
CA THR A 119 -14.97 -28.35 28.50
C THR A 119 -14.80 -27.58 27.18
N ALA A 120 -15.89 -27.35 26.49
CA ALA A 120 -15.86 -26.64 25.20
C ALA A 120 -15.20 -25.26 25.33
N ARG A 121 -14.31 -24.95 24.40
CA ARG A 121 -13.59 -23.65 24.32
C ARG A 121 -12.72 -23.29 25.53
N THR A 122 -12.31 -24.27 26.29
CA THR A 122 -11.40 -24.07 27.44
C THR A 122 -10.21 -25.02 27.37
N THR A 123 -9.06 -24.56 27.85
CA THR A 123 -7.88 -25.40 28.05
C THR A 123 -7.90 -25.99 29.44
N VAL A 124 -7.81 -27.30 29.54
CA VAL A 124 -7.78 -28.04 30.80
C VAL A 124 -6.36 -28.55 31.07
N SER A 125 -5.81 -28.26 32.24
CA SER A 125 -4.47 -28.72 32.62
C SER A 125 -4.57 -30.13 33.22
N VAL A 126 -3.76 -31.08 32.70
CA VAL A 126 -3.68 -32.46 33.16
C VAL A 126 -2.22 -32.81 33.49
N THR A 127 -1.98 -33.27 34.67
CA THR A 127 -0.67 -33.79 35.08
C THR A 127 -0.68 -35.30 34.97
N VAL A 128 0.22 -35.88 34.17
CA VAL A 128 0.39 -37.32 34.01
C VAL A 128 1.65 -37.76 34.76
N PRO A 129 1.52 -38.54 35.85
CA PRO A 129 2.68 -39.12 36.51
C PRO A 129 3.25 -40.24 35.65
N VAL A 130 4.50 -40.13 35.22
CA VAL A 130 5.19 -41.14 34.40
C VAL A 130 6.22 -41.87 35.24
N THR A 131 6.17 -43.23 35.24
CA THR A 131 7.13 -44.09 35.91
C THR A 131 7.94 -44.90 34.89
N CYS A 132 9.24 -45.09 35.14
CA CYS A 132 10.16 -45.77 34.24
C CYS A 132 10.59 -47.15 34.77
N LYS A 133 10.71 -48.17 33.90
CA LYS A 133 11.22 -49.49 34.19
C LYS A 133 12.40 -49.80 33.27
N GLU A 134 13.50 -50.36 33.87
CA GLU A 134 14.67 -50.82 33.11
C GLU A 134 14.37 -52.04 32.25
N ALA A 135 14.98 -52.10 31.05
CA ALA A 135 14.87 -53.24 30.14
C ALA A 135 15.85 -54.36 30.50
N PRO A 136 15.47 -55.67 30.32
CA PRO A 136 16.37 -56.77 30.58
C PRO A 136 17.56 -56.79 29.63
N ARG A 137 18.77 -56.93 30.14
CA ARG A 137 20.03 -57.01 29.40
C ARG A 137 20.24 -58.37 28.78
N THR A 138 20.46 -58.47 27.47
CA THR A 138 20.86 -59.68 26.73
C THR A 138 22.24 -59.46 26.12
N GLY A 139 23.08 -60.51 26.12
CA GLY A 139 24.45 -60.44 25.66
C GLY A 139 24.61 -60.62 24.15
N SER A 140 25.69 -60.04 23.59
CA SER A 140 25.99 -59.99 22.16
C SER A 140 27.00 -61.05 21.66
N VAL A 141 26.83 -61.47 20.41
CA VAL A 141 27.82 -62.23 19.64
C VAL A 141 28.52 -61.28 18.68
N MET A 142 29.86 -61.28 18.68
CA MET A 142 30.67 -60.44 17.79
C MET A 142 30.93 -61.15 16.46
N VAL A 143 30.50 -60.56 15.35
CA VAL A 143 30.88 -60.93 13.98
C VAL A 143 31.67 -59.76 13.37
N SER A 144 32.92 -59.96 13.03
CA SER A 144 33.74 -58.96 12.39
C SER A 144 33.56 -58.96 10.86
N GLY A 145 32.81 -58.02 10.38
CA GLY A 145 32.71 -57.57 9.01
C GLY A 145 32.39 -56.10 9.03
N ALA A 146 33.05 -55.32 8.18
CA ALA A 146 32.70 -53.88 8.04
C ALA A 146 31.34 -53.79 7.37
N LEU A 147 30.32 -53.74 8.19
CA LEU A 147 28.93 -53.48 7.76
C LEU A 147 28.62 -52.05 8.15
N ASN A 148 28.27 -51.24 7.15
CA ASN A 148 27.68 -49.92 7.41
C ASN A 148 26.24 -50.07 7.86
N ILE A 149 25.88 -49.48 9.01
CA ILE A 149 24.51 -49.38 9.50
C ILE A 149 23.99 -48.00 9.13
N CYS A 150 23.03 -47.96 8.23
CA CYS A 150 22.49 -46.67 7.76
C CYS A 150 21.90 -45.81 8.89
N PRO A 151 22.03 -44.51 8.81
CA PRO A 151 21.50 -43.62 9.83
C PRO A 151 19.99 -43.66 9.90
N THR A 152 19.46 -43.37 11.07
CA THR A 152 18.02 -43.33 11.34
C THR A 152 17.63 -41.99 11.95
N ILE A 153 16.56 -41.38 11.46
CA ILE A 153 15.96 -40.20 12.05
C ILE A 153 15.01 -40.61 13.19
N ASP A 154 15.42 -40.35 14.42
CA ASP A 154 14.63 -40.68 15.60
C ASP A 154 13.43 -39.77 15.79
N SER A 155 13.60 -38.48 15.46
CA SER A 155 12.52 -37.51 15.55
C SER A 155 12.77 -36.27 14.68
N LEU A 156 11.67 -35.69 14.23
CA LEU A 156 11.59 -34.42 13.58
C LEU A 156 10.46 -33.61 14.21
N SER A 157 10.77 -32.44 14.73
CA SER A 157 9.78 -31.54 15.29
C SER A 157 9.81 -30.17 14.65
N ALA A 158 8.65 -29.55 14.57
CA ALA A 158 8.48 -28.15 14.18
C ALA A 158 7.76 -27.40 15.29
N ASN A 159 8.38 -26.36 15.82
CA ASN A 159 7.82 -25.60 16.93
C ASN A 159 7.91 -24.07 16.70
N PRO A 160 6.76 -23.38 16.65
CA PRO A 160 5.39 -23.91 16.57
C PRO A 160 5.13 -24.57 15.19
N SER A 161 4.17 -25.49 15.09
CA SER A 161 3.80 -26.11 13.81
C SER A 161 2.88 -25.24 12.96
N GLU A 162 2.42 -24.13 13.54
CA GLU A 162 1.66 -23.09 12.86
C GLU A 162 2.25 -21.72 13.19
N VAL A 163 2.48 -20.90 12.17
CA VAL A 163 3.02 -19.54 12.31
C VAL A 163 2.49 -18.69 11.17
N GLN A 164 2.40 -17.40 11.42
CA GLN A 164 2.00 -16.46 10.38
C GLN A 164 3.11 -16.29 9.33
N VAL A 165 2.72 -15.91 8.11
CA VAL A 165 3.67 -15.51 7.07
C VAL A 165 4.62 -14.44 7.61
N GLY A 166 5.92 -14.62 7.36
CA GLY A 166 6.99 -13.81 7.93
C GLY A 166 7.50 -14.32 9.29
N GLY A 167 6.74 -15.18 9.95
CA GLY A 167 7.16 -15.79 11.20
C GLY A 167 8.08 -16.99 11.00
N THR A 168 8.73 -17.41 12.08
CA THR A 168 9.74 -18.44 12.07
C THR A 168 9.33 -19.64 12.93
N VAL A 169 9.74 -20.82 12.49
CA VAL A 169 9.51 -22.11 13.13
C VAL A 169 10.88 -22.72 13.43
N ALA A 170 11.11 -23.09 14.66
CA ALA A 170 12.30 -23.85 15.02
C ALA A 170 12.10 -25.31 14.61
N LEU A 171 12.99 -25.82 13.78
CA LEU A 171 13.06 -27.25 13.44
C LEU A 171 14.08 -27.93 14.33
N SER A 172 13.73 -29.10 14.83
CA SER A 172 14.65 -29.92 15.61
C SER A 172 14.64 -31.33 15.07
N ALA A 173 15.82 -31.87 14.78
CA ALA A 173 16.03 -33.20 14.29
C ALA A 173 16.97 -33.97 15.23
N LEU A 174 16.55 -35.17 15.58
CA LEU A 174 17.41 -36.18 16.21
C LEU A 174 17.61 -37.32 15.23
N ALA A 175 18.85 -37.69 15.02
CA ALA A 175 19.21 -38.84 14.22
C ALA A 175 20.43 -39.51 14.85
N HIS A 176 20.52 -40.79 14.71
CA HIS A 176 21.66 -41.56 15.14
C HIS A 176 22.14 -42.51 14.06
N ASP A 177 23.41 -42.87 14.19
CA ASP A 177 24.09 -43.87 13.44
C ASP A 177 24.81 -44.77 14.44
N SER A 178 24.54 -46.07 14.40
CA SER A 178 25.03 -47.00 15.42
C SER A 178 26.49 -47.41 15.25
N ASP A 179 27.09 -47.16 14.08
CA ASP A 179 28.48 -47.51 13.81
C ASP A 179 29.38 -46.35 13.44
N ALA A 180 28.84 -45.15 13.41
CA ALA A 180 29.56 -43.86 13.13
C ALA A 180 30.29 -43.79 11.77
N GLY A 181 29.89 -44.64 10.82
CA GLY A 181 30.57 -44.66 9.51
C GLY A 181 29.62 -44.52 8.33
N PRO A 182 30.11 -44.39 7.11
CA PRO A 182 31.49 -44.08 6.71
C PRO A 182 31.89 -42.61 6.94
N SER A 183 30.95 -41.72 7.27
CA SER A 183 31.22 -40.33 7.64
C SER A 183 30.30 -39.86 8.76
N ALA A 184 30.56 -38.71 9.33
CA ALA A 184 29.64 -38.06 10.26
C ALA A 184 28.28 -37.77 9.57
N LEU A 185 27.20 -37.78 10.35
CA LEU A 185 25.85 -37.50 9.89
C LEU A 185 25.79 -36.16 9.17
N SER A 186 25.18 -36.17 8.01
CA SER A 186 24.85 -34.98 7.22
C SER A 186 23.35 -34.78 7.17
N PHE A 187 22.92 -33.55 7.25
CA PHE A 187 21.51 -33.15 7.23
C PHE A 187 21.24 -32.39 5.95
N ALA A 188 20.13 -32.63 5.31
CA ALA A 188 19.71 -31.89 4.12
C ALA A 188 18.20 -31.65 4.17
N TRP A 189 17.84 -30.37 4.28
CA TRP A 189 16.45 -29.95 4.34
C TRP A 189 15.96 -29.45 3.00
N THR A 190 14.75 -29.81 2.67
CA THR A 190 14.01 -29.29 1.51
C THR A 190 12.59 -28.92 1.94
N THR A 191 11.95 -28.01 1.19
CA THR A 191 10.60 -27.59 1.50
C THR A 191 9.80 -27.31 0.22
N THR A 192 8.48 -27.42 0.30
CA THR A 192 7.57 -27.05 -0.78
C THR A 192 7.29 -25.55 -0.83
N ALA A 193 7.50 -24.83 0.29
CA ALA A 193 7.34 -23.37 0.38
C ALA A 193 8.17 -22.86 1.57
N GLY A 194 8.54 -21.59 1.58
CA GLY A 194 9.35 -21.01 2.66
C GLY A 194 10.86 -21.22 2.47
N THR A 195 11.64 -20.79 3.46
CA THR A 195 13.11 -20.82 3.42
C THR A 195 13.70 -21.29 4.76
N PHE A 196 14.91 -21.86 4.72
CA PHE A 196 15.66 -22.22 5.91
C PHE A 196 16.77 -21.22 6.17
N SER A 197 17.12 -21.02 7.44
CA SER A 197 18.30 -20.25 7.82
C SER A 197 19.59 -20.91 7.30
N ASP A 198 19.67 -22.23 7.38
CA ASP A 198 20.72 -23.09 6.81
C ASP A 198 20.12 -24.46 6.55
N ALA A 199 19.99 -24.83 5.28
CA ALA A 199 19.40 -26.12 4.89
C ALA A 199 20.29 -27.35 5.19
N SER A 200 21.52 -27.15 5.66
CA SER A 200 22.45 -28.20 6.04
C SER A 200 22.61 -28.33 7.56
N ALA A 201 22.08 -27.41 8.34
CA ALA A 201 22.10 -27.48 9.78
C ALA A 201 21.21 -28.59 10.33
N GLN A 202 21.59 -29.23 11.42
CA GLN A 202 20.75 -30.21 12.11
C GLN A 202 19.42 -29.60 12.56
N ASN A 203 19.45 -28.39 13.13
CA ASN A 203 18.31 -27.69 13.70
C ASN A 203 18.16 -26.28 13.10
N PRO A 204 17.73 -26.14 11.85
CA PRO A 204 17.55 -24.85 11.24
C PRO A 204 16.29 -24.14 11.72
N THR A 205 16.21 -22.85 11.46
CA THR A 205 14.96 -22.10 11.52
C THR A 205 14.32 -22.08 10.14
N PHE A 206 13.05 -22.41 10.08
CA PHE A 206 12.22 -22.29 8.89
C PHE A 206 11.45 -20.97 8.93
N THR A 207 11.38 -20.27 7.83
CA THR A 207 10.60 -19.01 7.70
C THR A 207 9.46 -19.23 6.72
N CYS A 208 8.24 -18.98 7.17
CA CYS A 208 7.05 -18.96 6.32
C CYS A 208 7.09 -17.76 5.37
N THR A 209 7.08 -18.01 4.08
CA THR A 209 7.10 -16.92 3.06
C THR A 209 5.76 -16.73 2.35
N THR A 210 4.93 -17.78 2.32
CA THR A 210 3.62 -17.76 1.64
C THR A 210 2.58 -18.49 2.48
N PRO A 211 1.31 -18.05 2.47
CA PRO A 211 0.25 -18.78 3.17
C PRO A 211 0.04 -20.17 2.59
N GLY A 212 -0.32 -21.10 3.45
CA GLY A 212 -0.61 -22.49 3.08
C GLY A 212 0.16 -23.49 3.93
N THR A 213 0.09 -24.75 3.56
CA THR A 213 0.84 -25.80 4.24
C THR A 213 2.17 -26.03 3.52
N ALA A 214 3.27 -25.75 4.20
CA ALA A 214 4.61 -26.12 3.77
C ALA A 214 4.94 -27.53 4.27
N THR A 215 5.37 -28.39 3.37
CA THR A 215 5.95 -29.69 3.75
C THR A 215 7.45 -29.54 3.79
N VAL A 216 8.03 -29.64 4.97
CA VAL A 216 9.48 -29.69 5.17
C VAL A 216 9.93 -31.14 5.18
N THR A 217 11.02 -31.44 4.52
CA THR A 217 11.58 -32.78 4.38
C THR A 217 13.02 -32.75 4.85
N LEU A 218 13.34 -33.61 5.79
CA LEU A 218 14.70 -33.87 6.23
C LEU A 218 15.21 -35.16 5.58
N ASN A 219 16.41 -35.15 5.03
CA ASN A 219 17.19 -36.32 4.66
C ASN A 219 18.44 -36.37 5.53
N VAL A 220 18.75 -37.48 6.08
CA VAL A 220 19.97 -37.71 6.86
C VAL A 220 20.76 -38.85 6.25
N GLY A 221 22.05 -38.64 6.00
CA GLY A 221 22.98 -39.62 5.44
C GLY A 221 24.28 -39.59 6.19
N ASP A 222 25.04 -40.67 6.12
CA ASP A 222 26.38 -40.87 6.73
C ASP A 222 27.51 -40.84 5.69
N GLY A 223 27.21 -40.47 4.46
CA GLY A 223 28.17 -40.48 3.34
C GLY A 223 28.23 -41.76 2.56
N ASP A 224 27.45 -42.76 2.88
CA ASP A 224 27.29 -43.94 2.03
C ASP A 224 26.69 -43.54 0.67
N PRO A 225 27.32 -43.94 -0.45
CA PRO A 225 26.82 -43.62 -1.76
C PRO A 225 25.53 -44.33 -2.18
N ALA A 226 25.09 -45.32 -1.42
CA ALA A 226 23.85 -46.03 -1.68
C ALA A 226 22.66 -45.13 -1.30
N ALA A 227 21.82 -44.80 -2.26
CA ALA A 227 20.64 -43.95 -2.03
C ALA A 227 19.62 -44.57 -1.01
N THR A 228 19.76 -45.86 -0.74
CA THR A 228 18.95 -46.61 0.26
C THR A 228 19.51 -46.46 1.67
N CYS A 229 20.71 -45.92 1.85
CA CYS A 229 21.35 -45.69 3.13
C CYS A 229 21.21 -44.24 3.61
N ALA A 230 20.12 -43.58 3.28
CA ALA A 230 19.71 -42.29 3.81
C ALA A 230 18.28 -42.43 4.35
N ASP A 231 18.03 -41.87 5.51
CA ASP A 231 16.68 -41.84 6.08
C ASP A 231 16.01 -40.49 5.77
N LYS A 232 14.69 -40.54 5.69
CA LYS A 232 13.89 -39.41 5.29
C LYS A 232 12.63 -39.27 6.11
N LEU A 233 12.42 -38.10 6.71
CA LEU A 233 11.22 -37.77 7.45
C LEU A 233 10.64 -36.44 7.01
N THR A 234 9.32 -36.28 7.11
CA THR A 234 8.60 -35.06 6.73
C THR A 234 7.80 -34.51 7.89
N ALA A 235 7.70 -33.18 7.95
CA ALA A 235 6.76 -32.50 8.83
C ALA A 235 5.96 -31.46 8.03
N GLN A 236 4.75 -31.19 8.49
CA GLN A 236 3.92 -30.14 7.91
C GLN A 236 3.90 -28.91 8.82
N ILE A 237 4.05 -27.73 8.22
CA ILE A 237 3.98 -26.45 8.88
C ILE A 237 2.85 -25.65 8.23
N THR A 238 1.92 -25.18 9.04
CA THR A 238 0.86 -24.28 8.58
C THR A 238 1.36 -22.84 8.63
N CYS A 239 1.52 -22.22 7.46
CA CYS A 239 1.78 -20.81 7.31
C CYS A 239 0.44 -20.09 7.22
N SER A 240 -0.05 -19.57 8.32
CA SER A 240 -1.32 -18.85 8.34
C SER A 240 -1.14 -17.41 7.85
N VAL A 241 -2.18 -16.89 7.21
CA VAL A 241 -2.23 -15.45 6.93
C VAL A 241 -2.34 -14.75 8.28
N ALA A 242 -1.52 -13.73 8.51
CA ALA A 242 -1.68 -12.90 9.71
C ALA A 242 -3.13 -12.41 9.78
N PRO A 243 -3.80 -12.51 10.93
CA PRO A 243 -5.10 -11.89 11.08
C PRO A 243 -4.95 -10.43 10.72
N LYS A 244 -5.69 -9.97 9.72
CA LYS A 244 -5.67 -8.56 9.32
C LYS A 244 -6.08 -7.76 10.53
N GLY A 245 -5.18 -6.96 11.07
CA GLY A 245 -5.50 -6.04 12.16
C GLY A 245 -6.65 -5.12 11.78
N PRO A 246 -7.41 -4.61 12.73
CA PRO A 246 -8.41 -3.59 12.45
C PRO A 246 -7.75 -2.40 11.77
N GLY A 247 -8.45 -1.78 10.84
CA GLY A 247 -7.94 -0.64 10.10
C GLY A 247 -9.06 0.30 9.68
N THR A 248 -8.70 1.51 9.29
CA THR A 248 -9.63 2.51 8.78
C THR A 248 -9.02 3.22 7.58
N TYR A 249 -9.86 3.68 6.65
CA TYR A 249 -9.41 4.54 5.57
C TYR A 249 -9.19 5.96 6.07
N VAL A 250 -8.07 6.53 5.70
CA VAL A 250 -7.67 7.90 5.99
C VAL A 250 -7.31 8.61 4.69
N ALA A 251 -7.76 9.86 4.55
CA ALA A 251 -7.50 10.66 3.36
C ALA A 251 -6.20 11.45 3.51
N GLY A 252 -5.39 11.49 2.45
CA GLY A 252 -4.13 12.22 2.49
C GLY A 252 -3.58 12.62 1.13
N ASP A 253 -2.47 13.34 1.20
CA ASP A 253 -1.71 13.85 0.06
C ASP A 253 -0.21 13.74 0.34
N PHE A 254 0.56 13.36 -0.68
CA PHE A 254 2.01 13.16 -0.54
C PHE A 254 2.84 13.93 -1.57
N HIS A 255 2.22 14.82 -2.36
CA HIS A 255 2.91 15.62 -3.36
C HIS A 255 2.35 17.04 -3.39
N ASN A 256 3.15 18.00 -2.97
CA ASN A 256 2.75 19.41 -2.87
C ASN A 256 3.98 20.30 -2.66
N HIS A 257 3.85 21.57 -3.00
CA HIS A 257 4.94 22.53 -3.01
C HIS A 257 4.68 23.71 -2.07
N THR A 258 5.76 24.24 -1.53
CA THR A 258 5.75 25.43 -0.68
C THR A 258 6.80 26.42 -1.16
N THR A 259 6.94 27.54 -0.48
CA THR A 259 8.02 28.50 -0.75
C THR A 259 9.42 27.92 -0.57
N CYS A 260 9.54 26.71 -0.04
CA CYS A 260 10.81 25.96 0.03
C CYS A 260 11.16 25.26 -1.29
N SER A 261 10.26 25.24 -2.24
CA SER A 261 10.52 24.86 -3.64
C SER A 261 9.94 25.93 -4.56
N ASP A 262 8.85 25.70 -5.23
CA ASP A 262 8.21 26.65 -6.15
C ASP A 262 6.74 26.89 -5.86
N GLY A 263 6.27 26.44 -4.72
CA GLY A 263 4.93 26.76 -4.24
C GLY A 263 4.81 28.21 -3.73
N ALA A 264 3.60 28.71 -3.76
CA ALA A 264 3.32 30.11 -3.41
C ALA A 264 3.05 30.35 -1.92
N LEU A 265 2.84 29.29 -1.13
CA LEU A 265 2.53 29.41 0.29
C LEU A 265 3.67 28.89 1.16
N SER A 266 3.77 29.45 2.38
CA SER A 266 4.61 28.88 3.43
C SER A 266 4.13 27.49 3.84
N MET A 267 5.00 26.67 4.40
CA MET A 267 4.63 25.34 4.93
C MET A 267 3.48 25.43 5.93
N GLN A 268 3.57 26.37 6.86
CA GLN A 268 2.54 26.53 7.88
C GLN A 268 1.17 26.78 7.27
N LYS A 269 1.11 27.66 6.28
CA LYS A 269 -0.13 28.03 5.62
C LYS A 269 -0.70 26.91 4.77
N LEU A 270 0.15 26.23 4.02
CA LEU A 270 -0.29 25.10 3.20
C LEU A 270 -0.77 23.94 4.08
N ILE A 271 -0.03 23.59 5.13
CA ILE A 271 -0.43 22.55 6.08
C ILE A 271 -1.74 22.93 6.77
N LYS A 272 -1.91 24.20 7.17
CA LYS A 272 -3.18 24.66 7.73
C LYS A 272 -4.33 24.47 6.74
N LYS A 273 -4.18 24.95 5.51
CA LYS A 273 -5.18 24.82 4.44
C LYS A 273 -5.50 23.36 4.11
N SER A 274 -4.54 22.46 4.25
CA SER A 274 -4.70 21.05 3.88
C SER A 274 -5.22 20.18 5.02
N THR A 275 -5.06 20.58 6.29
CA THR A 275 -5.33 19.71 7.44
C THR A 275 -6.28 20.27 8.48
N ASP A 276 -6.64 21.55 8.40
CA ASP A 276 -7.57 22.16 9.34
C ASP A 276 -9.02 21.92 8.93
N LYS A 277 -9.64 20.90 9.56
CA LYS A 277 -11.02 20.51 9.26
C LYS A 277 -12.08 21.53 9.71
N VAL A 278 -11.69 22.52 10.49
CA VAL A 278 -12.59 23.60 10.94
C VAL A 278 -12.68 24.72 9.90
N GLU A 279 -11.53 25.14 9.39
CA GLU A 279 -11.47 26.19 8.37
C GLU A 279 -11.69 25.67 6.96
N THR A 280 -11.28 24.43 6.69
CA THR A 280 -11.34 23.81 5.37
C THR A 280 -12.05 22.48 5.43
N PRO A 281 -13.25 22.39 4.84
CA PRO A 281 -14.04 21.16 4.92
C PRO A 281 -13.33 19.94 4.28
N TRP A 282 -12.36 20.17 3.42
CA TRP A 282 -11.55 19.13 2.77
C TRP A 282 -10.32 18.68 3.59
N GLY A 283 -10.17 19.09 4.83
CA GLY A 283 -9.02 18.77 5.66
C GLY A 283 -8.65 17.29 5.66
N LEU A 284 -7.36 17.03 5.42
CA LEU A 284 -6.78 15.68 5.32
C LEU A 284 -6.48 15.08 6.69
N ASP A 285 -6.38 13.76 6.75
CA ASP A 285 -6.01 12.98 7.93
C ASP A 285 -4.49 12.78 8.04
N TRP A 286 -3.77 12.87 6.94
CA TRP A 286 -2.32 12.83 6.86
C TRP A 286 -1.81 13.67 5.69
N PHE A 287 -0.53 14.09 5.79
CA PHE A 287 0.05 14.97 4.80
C PHE A 287 1.57 14.80 4.75
N VAL A 288 2.13 14.67 3.56
CA VAL A 288 3.56 14.67 3.33
C VAL A 288 3.93 15.95 2.61
N GLN A 289 4.78 16.75 3.23
CA GLN A 289 5.36 17.92 2.58
C GLN A 289 6.46 17.46 1.63
N ALA A 290 6.24 17.54 0.34
CA ALA A 290 7.14 17.03 -0.69
C ALA A 290 7.28 18.06 -1.83
N GLY A 291 8.17 19.00 -1.70
CA GLY A 291 8.52 19.93 -2.77
C GLY A 291 9.75 19.45 -3.55
N HIS A 292 10.10 20.16 -4.63
CA HIS A 292 11.21 19.81 -5.51
C HIS A 292 12.54 19.59 -4.79
N GLY A 293 13.22 18.53 -5.19
CA GLY A 293 14.61 18.27 -4.88
C GLY A 293 15.58 19.17 -5.67
N GLY A 294 16.86 18.81 -5.59
CA GLY A 294 17.92 19.43 -6.36
C GLY A 294 18.74 20.46 -5.60
N ASN A 295 19.34 21.35 -6.34
CA ASN A 295 20.35 22.27 -5.83
C ASN A 295 19.82 23.45 -4.98
N GLY A 296 18.63 23.32 -4.46
CA GLY A 296 18.09 24.30 -3.52
C GLY A 296 17.87 25.68 -4.13
N ASN A 297 17.44 25.72 -5.35
CA ASN A 297 17.17 26.96 -6.06
C ASN A 297 16.14 27.85 -5.39
N ARG A 298 15.56 27.38 -4.33
CA ARG A 298 14.50 28.07 -3.61
C ARG A 298 15.03 28.43 -2.23
N ASN A 299 15.19 29.70 -2.01
CA ASN A 299 15.29 30.18 -0.66
C ASN A 299 13.98 29.83 0.03
N CYS A 300 13.99 28.81 0.87
CA CYS A 300 12.96 28.68 1.86
C CYS A 300 12.85 30.01 2.57
N THR A 301 11.89 30.83 2.21
CA THR A 301 11.57 31.96 3.06
C THR A 301 11.07 31.36 4.38
N LEU A 302 11.74 31.69 5.47
CA LEU A 302 11.36 31.30 6.83
C LEU A 302 10.12 32.09 7.25
N ILE A 303 9.10 32.10 6.39
CA ILE A 303 7.91 32.91 6.65
C ILE A 303 7.09 32.22 7.71
N GLU A 304 7.09 32.81 8.89
CA GLU A 304 5.94 32.64 9.75
C GLU A 304 4.75 33.36 9.14
N ASP A 305 3.70 32.65 8.90
CA ASP A 305 2.43 33.29 8.57
C ASP A 305 1.92 33.98 9.85
N ALA A 306 2.00 35.29 9.88
CA ALA A 306 1.56 36.11 11.03
C ALA A 306 0.07 35.94 11.35
N SER A 307 -0.72 35.37 10.44
CA SER A 307 -2.13 35.04 10.68
C SER A 307 -2.33 33.76 11.51
N LEU A 308 -1.29 32.96 11.71
CA LEU A 308 -1.37 31.77 12.53
C LEU A 308 -1.20 32.13 14.00
N ALA A 309 -2.16 31.72 14.84
CA ALA A 309 -2.10 31.95 16.29
C ALA A 309 -0.98 31.15 16.97
N THR A 310 -0.47 30.12 16.33
CA THR A 310 0.58 29.25 16.87
C THR A 310 1.91 29.63 16.23
N PRO A 311 2.94 29.91 17.01
CA PRO A 311 4.26 30.24 16.50
C PRO A 311 4.83 29.03 15.75
N ALA A 312 5.66 29.32 14.75
CA ALA A 312 6.49 28.32 14.10
C ALA A 312 7.57 27.76 15.04
N TYR A 313 8.33 26.81 14.53
CA TYR A 313 9.43 26.24 15.29
C TYR A 313 10.33 27.32 15.91
N PRO A 314 10.77 27.17 17.16
CA PRO A 314 11.39 28.26 17.95
C PRO A 314 12.57 28.97 17.29
N PHE A 315 13.36 28.31 16.45
CA PHE A 315 14.53 28.92 15.82
C PHE A 315 14.17 29.93 14.73
N ILE A 316 12.94 29.90 14.17
CA ILE A 316 12.47 30.89 13.22
C ILE A 316 11.55 31.93 13.84
N GLN A 317 11.21 31.76 15.11
CA GLN A 317 10.34 32.67 15.84
C GLN A 317 10.95 34.08 15.88
N GLY A 318 10.12 35.08 15.66
CA GLY A 318 10.57 36.47 15.61
C GLY A 318 11.29 36.89 14.33
N LYS A 319 11.33 35.99 13.32
CA LYS A 319 11.77 36.36 11.98
C LYS A 319 10.61 36.94 11.17
N GLY A 320 10.88 37.96 10.39
CA GLY A 320 9.84 38.57 9.58
C GLY A 320 9.44 37.70 8.40
N PRO A 321 8.34 38.03 7.73
CA PRO A 321 7.77 37.24 6.64
C PRO A 321 8.65 37.14 5.38
N THR A 322 9.71 37.91 5.30
CA THR A 322 10.68 37.87 4.21
C THR A 322 12.05 37.37 4.67
N THR A 323 12.14 36.77 5.83
CA THR A 323 13.41 36.26 6.35
C THR A 323 13.93 35.15 5.45
N THR A 324 15.15 35.33 4.95
CA THR A 324 15.87 34.34 4.17
C THR A 324 16.81 33.54 5.07
N TRP A 325 17.41 32.50 4.52
CA TRP A 325 18.42 31.71 5.23
C TRP A 325 19.56 32.59 5.79
N GLU A 326 20.14 33.42 4.97
CA GLU A 326 21.25 34.29 5.41
C GLU A 326 20.77 35.27 6.48
N ASN A 327 19.59 35.82 6.33
CA ASN A 327 19.01 36.74 7.32
C ASN A 327 18.60 36.03 8.62
N SER A 328 18.45 34.71 8.63
CA SER A 328 18.23 33.96 9.86
C SER A 328 19.50 33.72 10.67
N GLY A 329 20.66 34.04 10.11
CA GLY A 329 21.97 33.73 10.69
C GLY A 329 22.54 32.38 10.31
N ALA A 330 21.82 31.59 9.47
CA ALA A 330 22.34 30.34 8.95
C ALA A 330 23.38 30.60 7.84
N THR A 331 24.42 29.76 7.81
CA THR A 331 25.46 29.83 6.79
C THR A 331 25.15 28.81 5.69
N PRO A 332 24.99 29.22 4.43
CA PRO A 332 24.88 28.28 3.33
C PRO A 332 26.09 27.34 3.27
N LYS A 333 25.84 26.05 3.13
CA LYS A 333 26.86 25.00 3.02
C LYS A 333 26.99 24.57 1.57
N GLY A 334 28.17 24.09 1.19
CA GLY A 334 28.46 23.76 -0.19
C GLY A 334 28.59 25.01 -1.08
N THR A 335 28.50 24.81 -2.38
CA THR A 335 28.61 25.90 -3.36
C THR A 335 27.23 26.50 -3.62
N ALA A 336 26.78 27.40 -2.75
CA ALA A 336 25.50 28.07 -2.92
C ALA A 336 25.51 28.98 -4.16
N SER A 337 24.40 29.04 -4.87
CA SER A 337 24.19 29.94 -6.02
C SER A 337 23.46 31.22 -5.57
N GLY A 338 23.43 32.22 -6.46
CA GLY A 338 22.77 33.50 -6.17
C GLY A 338 23.67 34.46 -5.39
N SER A 339 23.10 35.57 -4.93
CA SER A 339 23.83 36.65 -4.23
C SER A 339 23.19 36.95 -2.88
N SER A 340 24.05 37.31 -1.91
CA SER A 340 23.58 37.76 -0.60
C SER A 340 22.63 38.97 -0.72
N PRO A 341 21.58 39.07 0.11
CA PRO A 341 21.26 38.17 1.21
C PRO A 341 20.34 36.96 0.85
N ASN A 342 20.17 36.66 -0.43
CA ASN A 342 19.22 35.68 -0.95
C ASN A 342 19.92 34.54 -1.67
N LYS A 343 21.02 34.03 -1.12
CA LYS A 343 21.65 32.84 -1.70
C LYS A 343 20.73 31.62 -1.61
N ASN A 344 20.73 30.88 -2.68
CA ASN A 344 20.11 29.56 -2.68
C ASN A 344 21.01 28.57 -1.96
N MET A 345 20.41 27.66 -1.23
CA MET A 345 21.14 26.61 -0.58
C MET A 345 20.80 25.25 -1.18
N TRP A 346 21.64 24.28 -0.95
CA TRP A 346 21.39 22.91 -1.35
C TRP A 346 20.19 22.32 -0.63
N ARG A 347 19.38 21.52 -1.34
CA ARG A 347 18.18 20.93 -0.79
C ARG A 347 18.46 20.12 0.47
N TRP A 348 19.53 19.32 0.49
CA TRP A 348 19.92 18.54 1.63
C TRP A 348 20.14 19.38 2.91
N GLN A 349 20.65 20.58 2.78
CA GLN A 349 20.79 21.50 3.92
C GLN A 349 19.44 22.03 4.36
N SER A 350 18.60 22.46 3.41
CA SER A 350 17.26 22.97 3.68
C SER A 350 16.42 21.91 4.40
N VAL A 351 16.50 20.66 3.95
CA VAL A 351 15.81 19.53 4.57
C VAL A 351 16.19 19.39 6.05
N THR A 352 17.47 19.35 6.38
CA THR A 352 17.93 19.08 7.76
C THR A 352 17.79 20.26 8.68
N GLU A 353 18.08 21.48 8.20
CA GLU A 353 18.23 22.65 9.07
C GLU A 353 16.96 23.48 9.16
N PHE A 354 16.01 23.30 8.24
CA PHE A 354 14.84 24.14 8.19
C PHE A 354 13.52 23.39 8.04
N GLN A 355 13.36 22.61 6.97
CA GLN A 355 12.05 22.02 6.65
C GLN A 355 11.64 20.96 7.67
N TYR A 356 12.54 20.05 7.99
CA TYR A 356 12.25 18.99 8.94
C TYR A 356 11.92 19.52 10.35
N PRO A 357 12.69 20.45 10.95
CA PRO A 357 12.33 20.99 12.25
C PRO A 357 10.92 21.56 12.31
N LEU A 358 10.53 22.28 11.27
CA LEU A 358 9.19 22.88 11.19
C LEU A 358 8.09 21.80 11.03
N ILE A 359 8.29 20.85 10.15
CA ILE A 359 7.33 19.76 9.93
C ILE A 359 7.18 18.92 11.19
N GLU A 360 8.28 18.58 11.86
CA GLU A 360 8.25 17.80 13.09
C GLU A 360 7.52 18.54 14.22
N TYR A 361 7.76 19.84 14.32
CA TYR A 361 7.02 20.68 15.26
C TYR A 361 5.50 20.68 14.99
N LEU A 362 5.10 20.82 13.71
CA LEU A 362 3.69 20.80 13.32
C LEU A 362 3.06 19.42 13.47
N ASN A 363 3.82 18.35 13.21
CA ASN A 363 3.40 16.98 13.46
C ASN A 363 3.06 16.77 14.95
N ALA A 364 3.95 17.22 15.83
CA ALA A 364 3.74 17.16 17.27
C ALA A 364 2.53 17.98 17.72
N LEU A 365 2.44 19.22 17.23
CA LEU A 365 1.39 20.17 17.59
C LEU A 365 0.00 19.72 17.16
N LYS A 366 -0.13 19.27 15.90
CA LYS A 366 -1.44 18.91 15.32
C LYS A 366 -1.87 17.49 15.69
N ASN A 367 -0.97 16.68 16.15
CA ASN A 367 -1.22 15.27 16.44
C ASN A 367 -1.75 14.50 15.20
N LEU A 368 -1.26 14.85 14.03
CA LEU A 368 -1.54 14.21 12.74
C LEU A 368 -0.25 13.63 12.17
N PRO A 369 -0.29 12.61 11.33
CA PRO A 369 0.87 12.17 10.57
C PRO A 369 1.28 13.22 9.55
N LEU A 370 2.11 14.15 9.97
CA LEU A 370 2.77 15.15 9.12
C LEU A 370 4.25 14.79 9.05
N PHE A 371 4.78 14.58 7.88
CA PHE A 371 6.18 14.25 7.71
C PHE A 371 6.76 14.81 6.42
N LEU A 372 8.07 14.82 6.34
CA LEU A 372 8.78 15.35 5.21
C LEU A 372 9.02 14.26 4.18
N GLY A 373 8.69 14.55 2.95
CA GLY A 373 9.12 13.86 1.74
C GLY A 373 9.80 14.82 0.80
N VAL A 374 10.04 14.39 -0.39
CA VAL A 374 10.56 15.21 -1.49
C VAL A 374 9.92 14.76 -2.80
N GLU A 375 9.66 15.71 -3.68
CA GLU A 375 9.54 15.45 -5.09
C GLU A 375 10.91 15.59 -5.70
N SER A 376 11.61 14.50 -5.89
CA SER A 376 12.96 14.48 -6.40
C SER A 376 12.99 14.56 -7.93
N ASN A 377 14.02 15.21 -8.46
CA ASN A 377 14.35 15.10 -9.88
C ASN A 377 15.00 13.74 -10.14
N GLY A 378 14.24 12.78 -10.62
CA GLY A 378 14.72 11.43 -10.86
C GLY A 378 15.81 11.40 -11.92
N PRO A 379 17.03 10.85 -11.65
CA PRO A 379 18.05 10.74 -12.67
C PRO A 379 17.58 9.92 -13.86
N GLY A 380 17.66 10.48 -15.05
CA GLY A 380 17.17 9.87 -16.29
C GLY A 380 15.65 9.93 -16.47
N HIS A 381 14.93 10.49 -15.54
CA HIS A 381 13.45 10.54 -15.52
C HIS A 381 12.94 11.92 -15.09
N GLU A 382 11.63 12.08 -15.17
CA GLU A 382 10.89 13.17 -14.54
C GLU A 382 10.92 13.05 -13.01
N HIS A 383 9.96 13.54 -12.34
CA HIS A 383 9.93 13.67 -10.91
C HIS A 383 9.45 12.39 -10.22
N ILE A 384 9.79 12.28 -8.96
CA ILE A 384 9.47 11.16 -8.10
C ILE A 384 9.01 11.69 -6.75
N SER A 385 7.82 11.34 -6.33
CA SER A 385 7.38 11.53 -4.96
C SER A 385 7.96 10.44 -4.07
N MET A 386 8.75 10.82 -3.08
CA MET A 386 9.40 9.85 -2.20
C MET A 386 9.52 10.34 -0.77
N SER A 387 9.63 9.41 0.16
CA SER A 387 10.01 9.67 1.54
C SER A 387 10.71 8.48 2.17
N VAL A 388 11.43 8.77 3.25
CA VAL A 388 11.97 7.80 4.21
C VAL A 388 11.50 8.22 5.59
N VAL A 389 10.84 7.35 6.34
CA VAL A 389 10.26 7.70 7.65
C VAL A 389 11.05 7.16 8.84
N THR A 390 12.28 6.72 8.60
CA THR A 390 13.21 6.31 9.66
C THR A 390 14.53 7.06 9.56
N GLY A 391 15.18 7.22 10.70
CA GLY A 391 16.44 7.89 10.85
C GLY A 391 16.65 8.35 12.27
N GLN A 392 17.61 9.23 12.44
CA GLN A 392 17.87 9.88 13.73
C GLN A 392 17.31 11.29 13.70
N VAL A 393 16.73 11.72 14.81
CA VAL A 393 16.36 13.13 14.99
C VAL A 393 17.63 13.95 14.98
N PRO A 394 17.76 14.96 14.10
CA PRO A 394 18.95 15.80 14.06
C PRO A 394 19.19 16.50 15.40
N ALA A 395 20.45 16.66 15.78
CA ALA A 395 20.82 17.37 17.01
C ALA A 395 20.36 18.83 17.04
N SER A 396 20.00 19.40 15.89
CA SER A 396 19.42 20.74 15.79
C SER A 396 17.99 20.83 16.37
N ILE A 397 17.35 19.69 16.63
CA ILE A 397 16.01 19.63 17.24
C ILE A 397 16.14 19.28 18.71
N ASP A 398 15.72 20.19 19.56
CA ASP A 398 15.46 19.89 20.96
C ASP A 398 14.09 19.24 21.09
N THR A 399 14.07 17.92 21.16
CA THR A 399 12.83 17.15 21.29
C THR A 399 12.06 17.46 22.56
N ALA A 400 12.72 18.01 23.59
CA ALA A 400 12.07 18.44 24.83
C ALA A 400 11.18 19.68 24.64
N THR A 401 11.42 20.45 23.59
CA THR A 401 10.62 21.64 23.27
C THR A 401 9.45 21.35 22.34
N LEU A 402 9.32 20.11 21.83
CA LEU A 402 8.21 19.74 20.96
C LEU A 402 6.90 19.64 21.77
N PRO A 403 5.78 20.13 21.25
CA PRO A 403 4.47 20.08 21.93
C PRO A 403 3.88 18.65 21.84
N THR A 404 4.49 17.70 22.52
CA THR A 404 4.14 16.29 22.41
C THR A 404 2.85 15.93 23.11
N GLY A 405 1.90 15.35 22.39
CA GLY A 405 0.74 14.67 22.95
C GLY A 405 1.01 13.20 23.27
N PRO A 406 0.06 12.51 23.91
CA PRO A 406 0.18 11.08 24.16
C PRO A 406 0.46 10.29 22.87
N GLY A 407 1.44 9.42 22.93
CA GLY A 407 1.80 8.55 21.81
C GLY A 407 2.55 9.23 20.65
N TYR A 408 2.95 10.48 20.75
CA TYR A 408 3.81 11.12 19.75
C TYR A 408 5.22 10.48 19.74
N THR A 409 5.77 10.35 18.54
CA THR A 409 7.15 9.94 18.32
C THR A 409 7.72 10.73 17.16
N ALA A 410 8.86 11.37 17.33
CA ALA A 410 9.54 12.08 16.27
C ALA A 410 9.93 11.10 15.13
N VAL A 411 9.81 11.58 13.89
CA VAL A 411 10.08 10.75 12.70
C VAL A 411 11.57 10.53 12.50
N GLY A 412 12.36 11.56 12.66
CA GLY A 412 13.81 11.47 12.56
C GLY A 412 14.36 11.24 11.16
N ASN A 413 13.65 11.63 10.13
CA ASN A 413 14.00 11.26 8.75
C ASN A 413 14.84 12.28 7.97
N ALA A 414 15.21 13.40 8.59
CA ALA A 414 15.89 14.49 7.89
C ALA A 414 17.24 14.08 7.29
N ASP A 415 18.08 13.39 8.07
CA ASP A 415 19.40 12.99 7.60
C ASP A 415 19.34 11.96 6.48
N ALA A 416 18.40 11.04 6.54
CA ALA A 416 18.18 10.05 5.48
C ALA A 416 17.73 10.72 4.18
N LEU A 417 16.76 11.63 4.27
CA LEU A 417 16.27 12.40 3.11
C LEU A 417 17.37 13.31 2.53
N ALA A 418 18.11 14.02 3.39
CA ALA A 418 19.18 14.90 2.96
C ALA A 418 20.32 14.14 2.28
N LYS A 419 20.68 12.95 2.81
CA LYS A 419 21.65 12.07 2.19
C LYS A 419 21.17 11.56 0.86
N TRP A 420 19.89 11.15 0.77
CA TRP A 420 19.30 10.69 -0.49
C TRP A 420 19.33 11.83 -1.54
N GLU A 421 18.90 13.04 -1.19
CA GLU A 421 18.96 14.22 -2.07
C GLU A 421 20.36 14.47 -2.61
N TYR A 422 21.34 14.55 -1.72
CA TYR A 422 22.73 14.72 -2.10
C TYR A 422 23.24 13.62 -3.05
N CYS A 423 22.90 12.38 -2.73
CA CYS A 423 23.45 11.23 -3.46
C CYS A 423 22.81 11.06 -4.83
N PHE A 424 21.49 11.22 -4.93
CA PHE A 424 20.74 10.67 -6.04
C PHE A 424 19.90 11.67 -6.82
N ASP A 425 19.59 12.86 -6.30
CA ASP A 425 18.87 13.85 -7.09
C ASP A 425 19.65 14.22 -8.35
N ARG A 426 18.95 14.28 -9.48
CA ARG A 426 19.54 14.61 -10.80
C ARG A 426 20.20 15.98 -10.82
N SER A 427 19.60 16.93 -10.15
CA SER A 427 20.01 18.34 -10.17
C SER A 427 21.05 18.67 -9.12
N ASP A 428 21.36 17.73 -8.20
CA ASP A 428 22.35 17.95 -7.16
C ASP A 428 23.76 17.66 -7.69
N SER A 429 24.49 18.72 -8.01
CA SER A 429 25.89 18.68 -8.41
C SER A 429 26.87 19.03 -7.28
N ASP A 430 26.40 19.20 -6.05
CA ASP A 430 27.25 19.52 -4.89
C ASP A 430 28.25 18.38 -4.64
N THR A 431 29.49 18.74 -4.37
CA THR A 431 30.58 17.82 -4.04
C THR A 431 31.10 17.99 -2.63
N SER A 432 30.44 18.83 -1.82
CA SER A 432 30.94 19.23 -0.51
C SER A 432 30.65 18.22 0.61
N ARG A 433 29.76 17.26 0.35
CA ARG A 433 29.29 16.31 1.38
C ARG A 433 29.86 14.91 1.26
N GLY A 434 30.90 14.70 0.53
CA GLY A 434 31.57 13.40 0.41
C GLY A 434 32.38 13.00 1.65
N ALA A 435 33.54 12.40 1.44
CA ALA A 435 34.39 11.75 2.46
C ALA A 435 34.63 12.55 3.75
N SER A 436 34.69 13.87 3.67
CA SER A 436 34.92 14.73 4.84
C SER A 436 33.65 15.14 5.59
N ASN A 437 32.46 14.81 5.08
CA ASN A 437 31.18 15.31 5.56
C ASN A 437 30.15 14.20 5.81
N ASN A 438 30.59 12.97 5.89
CA ASN A 438 29.79 11.76 6.22
C ASN A 438 28.65 11.42 5.24
N TYR A 439 28.72 11.90 4.01
CA TYR A 439 27.80 11.46 2.96
C TYR A 439 28.53 10.54 1.99
N ASP A 440 28.37 9.25 2.16
CA ASP A 440 28.79 8.20 1.23
C ASP A 440 27.59 7.58 0.58
N CYS A 441 27.54 7.64 -0.74
CA CYS A 441 26.45 7.15 -1.56
C CYS A 441 26.65 5.71 -2.06
N SER A 442 27.65 5.02 -1.53
CA SER A 442 27.89 3.62 -1.89
C SER A 442 26.73 2.73 -1.41
N VAL A 443 26.45 1.72 -2.20
CA VAL A 443 25.41 0.74 -1.92
C VAL A 443 26.06 -0.63 -1.75
N PRO A 444 25.80 -1.34 -0.66
CA PRO A 444 26.35 -2.69 -0.45
C PRO A 444 26.00 -3.62 -1.62
N GLY A 445 26.99 -4.33 -2.10
CA GLY A 445 26.82 -5.26 -3.22
C GLY A 445 26.66 -4.62 -4.61
N SER A 446 26.78 -3.29 -4.70
CA SER A 446 26.77 -2.57 -5.96
C SER A 446 28.19 -2.25 -6.43
N ALA A 447 28.37 -2.16 -7.75
CA ALA A 447 29.61 -1.72 -8.37
C ALA A 447 29.67 -0.19 -8.56
N ASN A 448 28.80 0.58 -7.91
CA ASN A 448 28.69 2.03 -8.13
C ASN A 448 29.98 2.79 -7.86
N ALA A 449 30.80 2.37 -6.89
CA ALA A 449 32.10 2.98 -6.60
C ALA A 449 33.16 2.72 -7.69
N THR A 450 32.95 1.75 -8.57
CA THR A 450 33.82 1.45 -9.71
C THR A 450 33.28 2.01 -11.03
N ASP A 451 32.10 2.62 -11.00
CA ASP A 451 31.50 3.27 -12.18
C ASP A 451 32.38 4.47 -12.61
N PRO A 452 32.65 4.65 -13.90
CA PRO A 452 33.41 5.81 -14.39
C PRO A 452 32.79 7.18 -14.03
N SER A 453 31.50 7.21 -13.70
CA SER A 453 30.80 8.40 -13.21
C SER A 453 30.96 8.63 -11.70
N TRP A 454 31.60 7.72 -10.97
CA TRP A 454 31.82 7.87 -9.54
C TRP A 454 32.85 8.97 -9.26
N ASN A 455 32.45 9.95 -8.46
CA ASN A 455 33.34 10.98 -7.97
C ASN A 455 33.86 10.61 -6.57
N ALA A 456 35.15 10.30 -6.47
CA ALA A 456 35.78 9.85 -5.21
C ALA A 456 35.76 10.93 -4.12
N THR A 457 35.79 12.21 -4.48
CA THR A 457 35.76 13.32 -3.51
C THR A 457 34.34 13.53 -3.00
N ALA A 458 33.37 13.51 -3.88
CA ALA A 458 31.96 13.67 -3.54
C ALA A 458 31.35 12.37 -2.99
N GLN A 459 32.00 11.23 -3.22
CA GLN A 459 31.50 9.88 -2.91
C GLN A 459 30.11 9.61 -3.48
N LYS A 460 29.85 10.05 -4.69
CA LYS A 460 28.59 9.85 -5.40
C LYS A 460 28.79 9.73 -6.91
N LEU A 461 27.76 9.21 -7.57
CA LEU A 461 27.71 9.20 -9.03
C LEU A 461 27.38 10.59 -9.57
N ILE A 462 28.24 11.10 -10.43
CA ILE A 462 27.99 12.33 -11.20
C ILE A 462 28.02 11.96 -12.68
N PRO A 463 26.87 11.65 -13.28
CA PRO A 463 26.82 11.25 -14.70
C PRO A 463 27.38 12.34 -15.61
N ALA A 464 27.98 11.94 -16.71
CA ALA A 464 28.52 12.87 -17.72
C ALA A 464 27.40 13.78 -18.25
N GLY A 465 27.67 15.09 -18.26
CA GLY A 465 26.68 16.10 -18.62
C GLY A 465 26.00 16.78 -17.43
N GLY A 466 26.24 16.31 -16.20
CA GLY A 466 25.79 16.95 -14.96
C GLY A 466 24.31 16.76 -14.60
N THR A 467 23.48 16.39 -15.56
CA THR A 467 22.02 16.30 -15.37
C THR A 467 21.50 14.88 -15.09
N GLY A 468 22.36 13.86 -15.24
CA GLY A 468 21.94 12.48 -15.04
C GLY A 468 20.82 12.03 -15.97
N THR A 469 20.79 12.54 -17.21
CA THR A 469 19.80 12.17 -18.23
C THR A 469 20.18 10.86 -18.93
N GLY A 470 19.23 10.25 -19.61
CA GLY A 470 19.41 9.04 -20.38
C GLY A 470 19.70 7.79 -19.54
N VAL A 471 20.29 6.78 -20.16
CA VAL A 471 20.55 5.45 -19.55
C VAL A 471 21.41 5.55 -18.29
N LYS A 472 22.42 6.42 -18.27
CA LYS A 472 23.25 6.63 -17.07
C LYS A 472 22.44 7.20 -15.91
N GLY A 473 21.49 8.09 -16.18
CA GLY A 473 20.57 8.59 -15.18
C GLY A 473 19.68 7.48 -14.66
N HIS A 474 19.09 6.68 -15.53
CA HIS A 474 18.28 5.54 -15.13
C HIS A 474 19.04 4.59 -14.19
N ASN A 475 20.29 4.26 -14.52
CA ASN A 475 21.11 3.43 -13.65
C ASN A 475 21.34 4.07 -12.27
N LYS A 476 21.53 5.39 -12.20
CA LYS A 476 21.63 6.12 -10.93
C LYS A 476 20.33 6.03 -10.13
N THR A 477 19.18 6.08 -10.78
CA THR A 477 17.88 5.84 -10.13
C THR A 477 17.79 4.43 -9.58
N LEU A 478 18.22 3.40 -10.30
CA LEU A 478 18.25 2.03 -9.78
C LEU A 478 19.18 1.90 -8.56
N GLU A 479 20.34 2.59 -8.55
CA GLU A 479 21.21 2.65 -7.38
C GLU A 479 20.52 3.33 -6.18
N SER A 480 19.73 4.37 -6.40
CA SER A 480 18.96 5.02 -5.34
C SER A 480 17.95 4.07 -4.69
N LEU A 481 17.29 3.26 -5.50
CA LEU A 481 16.35 2.24 -5.03
C LEU A 481 17.06 1.11 -4.26
N LYS A 482 18.22 0.67 -4.72
CA LYS A 482 19.06 -0.28 -3.98
C LYS A 482 19.50 0.28 -2.63
N TRP A 483 19.86 1.57 -2.59
CA TRP A 483 20.21 2.25 -1.35
C TRP A 483 19.02 2.27 -0.38
N MET A 484 17.82 2.65 -0.83
CA MET A 484 16.62 2.62 -0.01
C MET A 484 16.31 1.20 0.49
N SER A 485 16.46 0.20 -0.37
CA SER A 485 16.25 -1.21 0.00
C SER A 485 17.27 -1.73 1.01
N ALA A 486 18.51 -1.26 0.93
CA ALA A 486 19.58 -1.69 1.83
C ALA A 486 19.47 -1.04 3.22
N TYR A 487 19.10 0.23 3.28
CA TYR A 487 19.14 1.01 4.52
C TYR A 487 17.76 1.31 5.13
N HIS A 488 16.71 1.32 4.33
CA HIS A 488 15.36 1.72 4.75
C HIS A 488 14.25 0.88 4.08
N PRO A 489 14.33 -0.47 4.12
CA PRO A 489 13.48 -1.35 3.30
C PRO A 489 11.99 -1.24 3.61
N ASP A 490 11.64 -0.98 4.85
CA ASP A 490 10.26 -0.95 5.30
C ASP A 490 9.72 0.46 5.56
N ALA A 491 10.58 1.46 5.48
CA ALA A 491 10.27 2.84 5.87
C ALA A 491 10.18 3.82 4.71
N SER A 492 10.29 3.34 3.47
CA SER A 492 10.41 4.19 2.29
C SER A 492 9.31 3.91 1.28
N TYR A 493 9.01 4.92 0.49
CA TYR A 493 8.31 4.79 -0.78
C TYR A 493 9.01 5.63 -1.86
N TYR A 494 8.85 5.20 -3.10
CA TYR A 494 9.39 5.83 -4.30
C TYR A 494 8.34 5.69 -5.40
N VAL A 495 7.61 6.75 -5.69
CA VAL A 495 6.46 6.79 -6.57
C VAL A 495 6.72 7.76 -7.71
N PRO A 496 6.95 7.29 -8.94
CA PRO A 496 7.00 8.15 -10.10
C PRO A 496 5.81 9.08 -10.20
N ALA A 497 6.08 10.40 -10.37
CA ALA A 497 5.08 11.44 -10.39
C ALA A 497 4.74 11.87 -11.82
N HIS A 498 3.50 12.27 -12.06
CA HIS A 498 2.96 12.78 -13.34
C HIS A 498 3.63 12.14 -14.58
N LEU A 499 3.50 10.83 -14.68
CA LEU A 499 4.26 9.93 -15.57
C LEU A 499 4.36 10.35 -17.02
N GLU A 500 3.29 10.88 -17.59
CA GLU A 500 3.19 11.16 -19.01
C GLU A 500 3.69 12.56 -19.39
N ARG A 501 4.01 13.38 -18.39
CA ARG A 501 4.35 14.78 -18.59
C ARG A 501 5.53 15.03 -19.54
N ALA A 502 6.59 14.26 -19.43
CA ALA A 502 7.73 14.34 -20.35
C ALA A 502 7.65 13.35 -21.51
N GLY A 503 6.52 12.68 -21.66
CA GLY A 503 6.38 11.57 -22.58
C GLY A 503 7.12 10.34 -22.07
N GLN A 504 7.36 9.38 -22.98
CA GLN A 504 8.14 8.21 -22.61
C GLN A 504 9.65 8.52 -22.64
N PHE A 505 10.40 7.71 -21.91
CA PHE A 505 11.86 7.80 -21.88
C PHE A 505 12.46 7.58 -23.27
N ASN A 506 13.40 8.43 -23.60
CA ASN A 506 14.25 8.28 -24.77
C ASN A 506 15.71 8.37 -24.31
N PRO A 507 16.51 7.35 -24.56
CA PRO A 507 17.95 7.39 -24.26
C PRO A 507 18.68 8.61 -24.84
N ASP A 508 18.17 9.15 -25.91
CA ASP A 508 18.74 10.31 -26.61
C ASP A 508 18.35 11.69 -26.05
N GLY A 509 17.63 11.73 -24.94
CA GLY A 509 17.51 13.01 -24.25
C GLY A 509 16.23 13.46 -23.60
N ASN A 510 15.17 12.67 -23.49
CA ASN A 510 14.08 13.03 -22.59
C ASN A 510 14.15 12.28 -21.24
N ASN A 511 13.32 12.72 -20.31
CA ASN A 511 13.27 12.23 -18.95
C ASN A 511 11.98 11.43 -18.67
N GLY A 512 11.23 11.01 -19.67
CA GLY A 512 9.97 10.32 -19.51
C GLY A 512 10.11 8.94 -18.90
N PHE A 513 8.97 8.33 -18.64
CA PHE A 513 8.84 6.97 -18.16
C PHE A 513 8.22 6.10 -19.25
N ASN A 514 8.63 4.84 -19.30
CA ASN A 514 7.94 3.81 -20.03
C ASN A 514 7.71 2.58 -19.14
N VAL A 515 7.03 1.57 -19.65
CA VAL A 515 6.73 0.36 -18.88
C VAL A 515 7.96 -0.39 -18.40
N GLU A 516 9.05 -0.38 -19.18
CA GLU A 516 10.32 -1.00 -18.81
C GLU A 516 10.91 -0.38 -17.55
N HIS A 517 10.93 0.95 -17.46
CA HIS A 517 11.46 1.66 -16.30
C HIS A 517 10.66 1.35 -15.03
N LEU A 518 9.35 1.31 -15.14
CA LEU A 518 8.48 0.97 -14.01
C LEU A 518 8.69 -0.48 -13.56
N ARG A 519 8.96 -1.41 -14.52
CA ARG A 519 9.37 -2.78 -14.21
C ARG A 519 10.70 -2.82 -13.47
N ASP A 520 11.70 -2.08 -13.95
CA ASP A 520 13.02 -2.03 -13.35
C ASP A 520 12.99 -1.52 -11.93
N PHE A 521 12.24 -0.44 -11.66
CA PHE A 521 12.06 0.09 -10.31
C PHE A 521 11.44 -0.94 -9.38
N ASN A 522 10.35 -1.56 -9.81
CA ASN A 522 9.66 -2.57 -9.03
C ASN A 522 10.49 -3.86 -8.86
N ASN A 523 11.29 -4.25 -9.86
CA ASN A 523 12.19 -5.40 -9.75
C ASN A 523 13.30 -5.17 -8.71
N VAL A 524 13.87 -3.96 -8.66
CA VAL A 524 14.95 -3.62 -7.73
C VAL A 524 14.45 -3.44 -6.31
N ALA A 525 13.27 -2.84 -6.15
CA ALA A 525 12.75 -2.46 -4.84
C ALA A 525 11.22 -2.61 -4.76
N PRO A 526 10.67 -3.83 -4.81
CA PRO A 526 9.22 -4.05 -4.88
C PRO A 526 8.44 -3.55 -3.66
N LYS A 527 9.09 -3.44 -2.51
CA LYS A 527 8.50 -2.89 -1.28
C LYS A 527 8.56 -1.36 -1.20
N ILE A 528 9.24 -0.71 -2.13
CA ILE A 528 9.52 0.73 -2.12
C ILE A 528 8.95 1.39 -3.37
N ALA A 529 9.25 0.85 -4.55
CA ALA A 529 8.72 1.30 -5.84
C ALA A 529 7.49 0.46 -6.22
N PHE A 530 6.41 0.69 -5.52
CA PHE A 530 5.20 -0.13 -5.58
C PHE A 530 4.01 0.59 -6.22
N GLY A 531 4.22 1.66 -6.94
CA GLY A 531 3.11 2.39 -7.56
C GLY A 531 3.53 3.60 -8.38
N MET A 532 2.56 4.32 -8.83
CA MET A 532 2.69 5.51 -9.67
C MET A 532 1.65 6.55 -9.29
N GLU A 533 2.03 7.79 -9.40
CA GLU A 533 1.14 8.95 -9.32
C GLU A 533 0.77 9.35 -10.73
N THR A 534 -0.43 9.02 -11.13
CA THR A 534 -0.95 9.31 -12.47
C THR A 534 -2.15 10.27 -12.44
N GLN A 535 -2.54 10.72 -11.26
CA GLN A 535 -3.61 11.68 -11.05
C GLN A 535 -3.11 12.85 -10.18
N PRO A 536 -2.14 13.66 -10.64
CA PRO A 536 -1.72 14.84 -9.91
C PRO A 536 -2.77 15.95 -10.03
N GLY A 537 -2.83 16.81 -9.02
CA GLY A 537 -3.95 17.72 -8.82
C GLY A 537 -3.77 19.14 -9.33
N HIS A 538 -2.74 19.46 -10.05
CA HIS A 538 -2.62 20.79 -10.63
C HIS A 538 -3.36 20.94 -11.94
N GLY A 539 -4.55 20.83 -11.84
CA GLY A 539 -5.39 20.54 -12.93
C GLY A 539 -6.06 21.66 -13.68
N ALA A 540 -6.20 22.83 -13.13
CA ALA A 540 -7.10 23.80 -13.72
C ALA A 540 -6.40 24.85 -14.61
N SER A 541 -5.32 24.50 -15.28
CA SER A 541 -4.49 25.46 -16.02
C SER A 541 -4.19 25.03 -17.44
N SER A 542 -4.28 25.95 -18.38
CA SER A 542 -4.06 25.68 -19.81
C SER A 542 -2.63 25.23 -20.15
N ASN A 543 -1.67 25.46 -19.29
CA ASN A 543 -0.28 25.07 -19.50
C ASN A 543 0.10 23.77 -18.79
N ARG A 544 -0.82 23.18 -18.08
CA ARG A 544 -0.60 21.94 -17.32
C ARG A 544 -1.25 20.71 -17.96
N GLY A 545 -1.99 20.85 -19.01
CA GLY A 545 -2.39 19.73 -19.88
C GLY A 545 -3.73 19.08 -19.64
N GLU A 546 -4.53 19.48 -18.65
CA GLU A 546 -5.87 18.88 -18.47
C GLU A 546 -6.76 19.04 -19.68
N TYR A 547 -6.52 20.10 -20.41
CA TYR A 547 -7.27 20.44 -21.61
C TYR A 547 -6.41 20.45 -22.85
N GLN A 548 -5.16 20.05 -22.72
CA GLN A 548 -4.21 19.96 -23.83
C GLN A 548 -3.56 18.58 -23.80
N PRO A 549 -4.13 17.58 -24.43
CA PRO A 549 -3.48 16.28 -24.56
C PRO A 549 -2.15 16.37 -25.31
N LEU A 550 -1.86 17.52 -25.91
CA LEU A 550 -0.62 17.87 -26.59
C LEU A 550 0.07 19.03 -25.89
N ARG A 551 1.08 18.75 -25.13
CA ARG A 551 1.93 19.80 -24.55
C ARG A 551 3.17 20.05 -25.40
N ASN A 552 3.34 21.30 -25.82
CA ASN A 552 4.48 21.70 -26.66
C ASN A 552 5.70 22.20 -25.86
N ASN A 553 5.63 22.29 -24.55
CA ASN A 553 6.57 23.11 -23.78
C ASN A 553 7.67 22.34 -23.05
N PHE A 554 7.54 21.05 -22.84
CA PHE A 554 8.61 20.26 -22.23
C PHE A 554 9.64 19.87 -23.30
N GLY A 555 10.78 20.56 -23.30
CA GLY A 555 11.83 20.31 -24.25
C GLY A 555 11.48 20.58 -25.72
N GLY A 556 10.39 21.28 -25.98
CA GLY A 556 9.97 21.63 -27.34
C GLY A 556 9.45 20.47 -28.18
N THR A 557 9.12 19.33 -27.57
CA THR A 557 8.61 18.16 -28.29
C THR A 557 7.09 18.20 -28.37
N ALA A 558 6.55 18.34 -29.56
CA ALA A 558 5.11 18.23 -29.78
C ALA A 558 4.62 16.82 -29.43
N GLY A 559 3.45 16.71 -28.83
CA GLY A 559 2.80 15.44 -28.53
C GLY A 559 3.16 14.82 -27.19
N GLN A 560 3.86 15.53 -26.33
CA GLN A 560 3.95 15.14 -24.91
C GLN A 560 2.64 15.47 -24.21
N VAL A 561 2.18 14.53 -23.38
CA VAL A 561 1.00 14.71 -22.55
C VAL A 561 1.44 15.15 -21.18
N ASP A 562 0.81 16.17 -20.68
CA ASP A 562 0.90 16.49 -19.27
C ASP A 562 -0.27 15.82 -18.56
N SER A 563 -0.02 14.71 -17.90
CA SER A 563 -1.02 14.00 -17.09
C SER A 563 -1.19 14.73 -15.77
N VAL A 564 -1.77 15.86 -15.80
CA VAL A 564 -2.02 16.64 -14.61
C VAL A 564 -3.49 16.53 -14.28
N GLY A 565 -3.77 15.73 -13.43
CA GLY A 565 -4.98 15.44 -12.75
C GLY A 565 -6.26 16.07 -13.12
N GLY A 566 -7.26 15.60 -13.18
CA GLY A 566 -8.58 16.06 -13.32
C GLY A 566 -9.24 15.50 -14.58
N THR A 567 -8.89 16.01 -15.72
CA THR A 567 -9.77 15.83 -16.87
C THR A 567 -9.12 15.26 -18.13
N THR A 568 -7.82 14.99 -18.13
CA THR A 568 -7.10 14.67 -19.37
C THR A 568 -7.48 13.33 -20.00
N TYR A 569 -7.70 12.31 -19.20
CA TYR A 569 -8.10 10.98 -19.65
C TYR A 569 -8.82 10.23 -18.51
N GLY A 570 -10.04 10.62 -18.24
CA GLY A 570 -10.76 10.07 -17.08
C GLY A 570 -10.17 10.50 -15.76
N GLY A 571 -9.83 11.77 -15.63
CA GLY A 571 -9.26 12.34 -14.42
C GLY A 571 -7.82 11.94 -14.14
N THR A 572 -7.13 11.28 -15.09
CA THR A 572 -5.76 10.79 -14.93
C THR A 572 -5.02 10.80 -16.26
N GLY A 573 -3.76 10.44 -16.27
CA GLY A 573 -3.02 10.19 -17.49
C GLY A 573 -3.44 8.87 -18.15
N VAL A 574 -3.08 8.73 -19.42
CA VAL A 574 -3.44 7.56 -20.23
C VAL A 574 -2.83 6.25 -19.69
N TYR A 575 -1.69 6.32 -18.99
CA TYR A 575 -1.06 5.13 -18.38
C TYR A 575 -1.94 4.49 -17.31
N GLY A 576 -2.65 5.29 -16.53
CA GLY A 576 -3.56 4.80 -15.49
C GLY A 576 -4.99 4.61 -15.97
N GLY A 577 -5.47 5.49 -16.84
CA GLY A 577 -6.88 5.52 -17.27
C GLY A 577 -7.25 4.50 -18.32
N TYR A 578 -6.30 4.16 -19.23
CA TYR A 578 -6.58 3.25 -20.33
C TYR A 578 -6.66 1.78 -19.90
N VAL A 579 -7.82 1.16 -20.15
CA VAL A 579 -8.03 -0.26 -19.88
C VAL A 579 -7.16 -1.11 -20.82
N GLY A 580 -6.36 -1.97 -20.24
CA GLY A 580 -5.38 -2.77 -20.96
C GLY A 580 -4.05 -2.07 -21.24
N GLY A 581 -3.86 -0.83 -20.77
CA GLY A 581 -2.65 -0.06 -20.97
C GLY A 581 -1.52 -0.41 -19.99
N VAL A 582 -0.63 0.57 -19.73
CA VAL A 582 0.60 0.36 -18.95
C VAL A 582 0.33 -0.15 -17.54
N TRP A 583 -0.63 0.42 -16.84
CA TRP A 583 -0.97 -0.07 -15.51
C TRP A 583 -1.47 -1.52 -15.53
N ASP A 584 -2.38 -1.82 -16.44
CA ASP A 584 -2.89 -3.19 -16.60
C ASP A 584 -1.80 -4.17 -17.07
N ALA A 585 -0.78 -3.72 -17.81
CA ALA A 585 0.37 -4.53 -18.15
C ALA A 585 1.15 -4.95 -16.90
N LEU A 586 1.42 -4.02 -16.00
CA LEU A 586 2.10 -4.28 -14.73
C LEU A 586 1.26 -5.17 -13.80
N LEU A 587 -0.05 -4.93 -13.73
CA LEU A 587 -0.96 -5.78 -12.98
C LEU A 587 -1.05 -7.19 -13.57
N GLY A 588 -1.04 -7.31 -14.90
CA GLY A 588 -1.01 -8.60 -15.61
C GLY A 588 0.28 -9.39 -15.37
N GLU A 589 1.32 -8.77 -14.89
CA GLU A 589 2.53 -9.43 -14.40
C GLU A 589 2.41 -9.91 -12.95
N GLY A 590 1.32 -9.58 -12.26
CA GLY A 590 1.12 -9.90 -10.85
C GLY A 590 1.96 -9.04 -9.91
N ARG A 591 2.33 -7.84 -10.32
CA ARG A 591 3.14 -6.92 -9.54
C ARG A 591 2.32 -6.15 -8.52
N ASN A 592 2.92 -5.84 -7.37
CA ASN A 592 2.44 -4.76 -6.52
C ASN A 592 2.78 -3.44 -7.20
N PHE A 593 1.82 -2.87 -7.93
CA PHE A 593 1.99 -1.61 -8.61
C PHE A 593 0.70 -0.81 -8.56
N TRP A 594 0.66 0.14 -7.64
CA TRP A 594 -0.56 0.79 -7.21
C TRP A 594 -0.77 2.13 -7.88
N PHE A 595 -2.02 2.51 -8.02
CA PHE A 595 -2.47 3.79 -8.51
C PHE A 595 -2.61 4.77 -7.35
N PHE A 596 -2.06 5.98 -7.52
CA PHE A 596 -2.18 7.07 -6.56
C PHE A 596 -2.58 8.37 -7.24
N ALA A 597 -3.23 9.25 -6.46
CA ALA A 597 -3.47 10.64 -6.76
C ALA A 597 -2.69 11.54 -5.79
N SER A 598 -2.48 12.79 -6.18
CA SER A 598 -1.90 13.82 -5.32
C SER A 598 -2.33 15.20 -5.77
N SER A 599 -2.01 16.24 -5.01
CA SER A 599 -2.36 17.59 -5.40
C SER A 599 -1.38 18.24 -6.37
N ASP A 600 -0.11 17.91 -6.26
CA ASP A 600 1.01 18.61 -6.93
C ASP A 600 0.84 20.15 -6.84
N TRP A 601 0.37 20.60 -5.69
CA TRP A 601 -0.05 21.98 -5.49
C TRP A 601 1.15 22.95 -5.52
N HIS A 602 1.06 23.99 -6.34
CA HIS A 602 2.04 25.07 -6.41
C HIS A 602 1.44 26.41 -6.05
N ASN A 603 0.32 26.77 -6.64
CA ASN A 603 -0.32 28.04 -6.39
C ASN A 603 -1.78 28.04 -6.81
N ARG A 604 -2.53 28.99 -6.28
CA ARG A 604 -3.96 29.13 -6.51
C ARG A 604 -4.31 30.07 -7.67
N GLY A 605 -3.37 30.84 -8.15
CA GLY A 605 -3.66 31.93 -9.10
C GLY A 605 -4.29 33.16 -8.45
N SER A 606 -4.71 34.11 -9.28
CA SER A 606 -5.33 35.40 -8.84
C SER A 606 -6.79 35.43 -9.22
N PHE A 607 -7.66 35.04 -8.31
CA PHE A 607 -9.10 34.99 -8.58
C PHE A 607 -9.86 35.68 -7.50
N GLY A 608 -11.05 36.09 -7.80
CA GLY A 608 -11.98 36.84 -7.02
C GLY A 608 -12.04 36.49 -5.51
N PRO A 609 -13.07 36.88 -4.80
CA PRO A 609 -13.08 36.77 -3.33
C PRO A 609 -13.11 35.33 -2.81
N ASP A 610 -13.46 34.37 -3.66
CA ASP A 610 -13.45 32.95 -3.32
C ASP A 610 -12.18 32.27 -3.82
N ASP A 611 -11.27 31.93 -2.91
CA ASP A 611 -9.99 31.28 -3.24
C ASP A 611 -10.15 29.80 -3.69
N ARG A 612 -11.34 29.24 -3.69
CA ARG A 612 -11.65 27.93 -4.29
C ARG A 612 -11.86 27.99 -5.80
N ARG A 613 -12.08 29.17 -6.35
CA ARG A 613 -12.12 29.39 -7.80
C ARG A 613 -10.71 29.59 -8.30
N THR A 614 -10.22 28.64 -9.07
CA THR A 614 -8.82 28.63 -9.50
C THR A 614 -8.66 28.32 -10.98
N THR A 615 -7.63 28.87 -11.58
CA THR A 615 -7.11 28.47 -12.88
C THR A 615 -5.73 27.81 -12.75
N GLN A 616 -5.35 27.46 -11.54
CA GLN A 616 -4.09 26.82 -11.21
C GLN A 616 -4.38 25.50 -10.47
N ASP A 617 -3.81 25.32 -9.31
CA ASP A 617 -3.89 24.06 -8.59
C ASP A 617 -5.01 24.07 -7.54
N PHE A 618 -5.63 22.93 -7.32
CA PHE A 618 -6.51 22.70 -6.18
C PHE A 618 -5.68 22.49 -4.93
N TYR A 619 -6.17 22.94 -3.77
CA TYR A 619 -5.51 22.65 -2.50
C TYR A 619 -5.43 21.14 -2.23
N PRO A 620 -4.39 20.68 -1.53
CA PRO A 620 -4.32 19.28 -1.13
C PRO A 620 -5.61 18.83 -0.41
N GLY A 621 -6.23 17.78 -0.93
CA GLY A 621 -7.50 17.25 -0.42
C GLY A 621 -8.77 17.93 -0.93
N GLU A 622 -8.67 19.06 -1.60
CA GLU A 622 -9.85 19.76 -2.13
C GLU A 622 -10.48 19.01 -3.31
N TYR A 623 -9.68 18.55 -4.23
CA TYR A 623 -10.13 17.89 -5.45
C TYR A 623 -9.70 16.43 -5.49
N GLN A 624 -8.40 16.12 -5.53
CA GLN A 624 -7.91 14.74 -5.45
C GLN A 624 -7.66 14.31 -4.02
N ARG A 625 -7.89 13.01 -3.77
CA ARG A 625 -7.59 12.36 -2.50
C ARG A 625 -7.14 10.93 -2.71
N ASN A 626 -6.12 10.54 -1.96
CA ASN A 626 -5.86 9.14 -1.67
C ASN A 626 -6.59 8.74 -0.39
N TYR A 627 -7.35 7.68 -0.47
CA TYR A 627 -7.90 7.00 0.70
C TYR A 627 -7.06 5.75 0.94
N THR A 628 -6.33 5.77 2.03
CA THR A 628 -5.35 4.73 2.38
C THR A 628 -5.84 3.95 3.59
N MET A 629 -5.86 2.62 3.51
CA MET A 629 -6.19 1.76 4.63
C MET A 629 -5.00 1.70 5.58
N VAL A 630 -5.17 2.25 6.77
CA VAL A 630 -4.18 2.17 7.84
C VAL A 630 -4.64 1.14 8.86
N ARG A 631 -3.82 0.12 9.06
CA ARG A 631 -4.01 -0.93 10.05
C ARG A 631 -3.15 -0.66 11.27
N ASN A 632 -3.42 -1.32 12.35
CA ASN A 632 -2.82 -1.14 13.65
C ASN A 632 -3.36 0.08 14.40
N GLY A 633 -4.48 -0.15 15.06
CA GLY A 633 -5.15 0.79 15.94
C GLY A 633 -4.34 1.21 17.15
N ALA A 634 -3.19 1.83 16.90
CA ALA A 634 -2.66 2.72 17.93
C ALA A 634 -3.60 3.92 18.04
N ASP A 635 -3.76 4.46 19.24
CA ASP A 635 -4.60 5.63 19.52
C ASP A 635 -4.24 6.84 18.65
N LYS A 636 -3.21 6.74 17.84
CA LYS A 636 -2.71 7.76 16.93
C LYS A 636 -2.10 7.15 15.67
N LEU A 637 -2.49 7.67 14.52
CA LEU A 637 -1.81 7.38 13.26
C LEU A 637 -0.35 7.86 13.30
N ARG A 638 0.53 7.08 12.67
CA ARG A 638 1.96 7.38 12.60
C ARG A 638 2.39 7.51 11.14
N PRO A 639 3.44 8.28 10.84
CA PRO A 639 4.02 8.31 9.50
C PRO A 639 4.35 6.92 8.95
N GLN A 640 4.91 6.02 9.77
CA GLN A 640 5.17 4.64 9.37
C GLN A 640 3.89 3.91 8.97
N ALA A 641 2.79 4.10 9.71
CA ALA A 641 1.52 3.48 9.39
C ALA A 641 0.93 3.96 8.05
N ILE A 642 1.20 5.22 7.68
CA ILE A 642 0.84 5.75 6.36
C ILE A 642 1.67 5.07 5.26
N VAL A 643 3.00 5.00 5.43
CA VAL A 643 3.89 4.33 4.45
C VAL A 643 3.52 2.85 4.29
N ASP A 644 3.24 2.16 5.40
CA ASP A 644 2.78 0.77 5.36
C ASP A 644 1.43 0.65 4.64
N GLY A 645 0.50 1.55 4.93
CA GLY A 645 -0.80 1.60 4.26
C GLY A 645 -0.68 1.81 2.74
N LEU A 646 0.15 2.76 2.30
CA LEU A 646 0.42 2.98 0.87
C LEU A 646 1.00 1.73 0.22
N ARG A 647 1.96 1.09 0.86
CA ARG A 647 2.63 -0.13 0.35
C ARG A 647 1.67 -1.29 0.17
N THR A 648 0.66 -1.44 1.05
CA THR A 648 -0.29 -2.56 0.95
C THR A 648 -1.14 -2.52 -0.30
N GLY A 649 -1.30 -1.38 -0.96
CA GLY A 649 -2.21 -1.20 -2.07
C GLY A 649 -3.70 -1.19 -1.69
N ASN A 650 -4.04 -1.29 -0.42
CA ASN A 650 -5.42 -1.13 0.02
C ASN A 650 -5.79 0.37 0.01
N ASN A 651 -5.83 0.90 -1.21
CA ASN A 651 -6.01 2.31 -1.48
C ASN A 651 -6.97 2.51 -2.64
N PHE A 652 -7.67 3.62 -2.63
CA PHE A 652 -8.39 4.14 -3.79
C PHE A 652 -8.21 5.65 -3.89
N ALA A 653 -8.28 6.16 -5.11
CA ALA A 653 -8.19 7.57 -5.41
C ALA A 653 -9.52 8.10 -5.95
N SER A 654 -9.88 9.33 -5.60
CA SER A 654 -11.12 9.96 -6.05
C SER A 654 -10.87 11.43 -6.36
N SER A 655 -11.36 11.91 -7.50
CA SER A 655 -11.45 13.33 -7.81
C SER A 655 -12.82 13.87 -7.43
N GLY A 656 -12.87 15.14 -7.04
CA GLY A 656 -14.09 15.87 -6.74
C GLY A 656 -15.05 15.19 -5.76
N GLN A 657 -14.54 14.28 -4.94
CA GLN A 657 -15.29 13.48 -3.97
C GLN A 657 -16.51 12.76 -4.58
N ILE A 658 -16.36 12.23 -5.80
CA ILE A 658 -17.45 11.44 -6.43
C ILE A 658 -17.79 10.22 -5.58
N ILE A 659 -16.82 9.67 -4.84
CA ILE A 659 -17.02 8.77 -3.71
C ILE A 659 -16.08 9.14 -2.57
N ASP A 660 -16.48 8.83 -1.33
CA ASP A 660 -15.66 9.01 -0.14
C ASP A 660 -15.60 7.76 0.75
N ARG A 661 -16.31 6.69 0.38
CA ARG A 661 -16.27 5.37 1.00
C ARG A 661 -16.27 4.31 -0.08
N LEU A 662 -15.44 3.31 0.10
CA LEU A 662 -15.38 2.15 -0.77
C LEU A 662 -15.10 0.89 0.05
N ALA A 663 -15.95 -0.11 -0.09
CA ALA A 663 -15.62 -1.49 0.23
C ALA A 663 -15.64 -2.30 -1.07
N PHE A 664 -14.51 -2.86 -1.43
CA PHE A 664 -14.34 -3.71 -2.58
C PHE A 664 -13.76 -5.04 -2.12
N VAL A 665 -14.52 -6.12 -2.24
CA VAL A 665 -14.19 -7.42 -1.68
C VAL A 665 -14.44 -8.54 -2.67
N ALA A 666 -13.53 -9.49 -2.74
CA ALA A 666 -13.69 -10.75 -3.48
C ALA A 666 -13.59 -11.91 -2.49
N CYS A 667 -14.57 -12.82 -2.52
CA CYS A 667 -14.66 -13.92 -1.59
C CYS A 667 -14.87 -15.26 -2.31
N VAL A 668 -14.30 -16.34 -1.76
CA VAL A 668 -14.56 -17.71 -2.17
C VAL A 668 -15.39 -18.43 -1.10
N GLY A 669 -16.27 -19.34 -1.54
CA GLY A 669 -17.09 -20.16 -0.64
C GLY A 669 -18.14 -19.38 0.17
N LYS A 670 -18.55 -18.20 -0.28
CA LYS A 670 -19.56 -17.36 0.38
C LYS A 670 -20.74 -17.08 -0.55
N SER A 671 -21.91 -16.86 0.06
CA SER A 671 -23.10 -16.44 -0.68
C SER A 671 -23.04 -14.95 -1.03
N ASP A 672 -23.76 -14.54 -2.08
CA ASP A 672 -23.85 -13.15 -2.52
C ASP A 672 -24.35 -12.25 -1.39
N ALA A 673 -25.38 -12.67 -0.64
CA ALA A 673 -25.91 -11.91 0.48
C ALA A 673 -24.91 -11.71 1.62
N LEU A 674 -24.06 -12.70 1.90
CA LEU A 674 -23.02 -12.55 2.92
C LEU A 674 -21.92 -11.59 2.47
N VAL A 675 -21.50 -11.68 1.19
CA VAL A 675 -20.48 -10.77 0.64
C VAL A 675 -21.02 -9.33 0.57
N GLU A 676 -22.28 -9.15 0.18
CA GLU A 676 -22.96 -7.86 0.22
C GLU A 676 -22.93 -7.27 1.64
N GLN A 677 -23.28 -8.06 2.65
CA GLN A 677 -23.29 -7.61 4.05
C GLN A 677 -21.88 -7.27 4.57
N ILE A 678 -20.87 -8.05 4.18
CA ILE A 678 -19.46 -7.74 4.51
C ILE A 678 -19.07 -6.38 3.93
N GLY A 679 -19.38 -6.13 2.66
CA GLY A 679 -19.11 -4.85 2.00
C GLY A 679 -19.83 -3.67 2.65
N ILE A 680 -21.12 -3.81 2.92
CA ILE A 680 -21.93 -2.77 3.58
C ILE A 680 -21.35 -2.44 4.95
N ASN A 681 -21.10 -3.45 5.78
CA ASN A 681 -20.56 -3.23 7.13
C ASN A 681 -19.21 -2.50 7.09
N ALA A 682 -18.31 -2.91 6.17
CA ALA A 682 -17.00 -2.29 6.03
C ALA A 682 -17.10 -0.84 5.54
N ALA A 683 -17.92 -0.57 4.53
CA ALA A 683 -18.09 0.77 3.98
C ALA A 683 -18.73 1.74 5.00
N VAL A 684 -19.80 1.31 5.68
CA VAL A 684 -20.50 2.11 6.70
C VAL A 684 -19.56 2.46 7.86
N ALA A 685 -18.81 1.49 8.34
CA ALA A 685 -17.87 1.68 9.45
C ALA A 685 -16.54 2.30 9.03
N ASN A 686 -16.29 2.49 7.74
CA ASN A 686 -14.99 2.87 7.19
C ASN A 686 -13.83 1.95 7.62
N ASN A 687 -14.11 0.67 7.77
CA ASN A 687 -13.20 -0.30 8.35
C ASN A 687 -12.60 -1.25 7.31
N SER A 688 -11.50 -1.90 7.74
CA SER A 688 -10.89 -2.97 6.95
C SER A 688 -11.79 -4.20 6.84
N ILE A 689 -11.67 -4.91 5.72
CA ILE A 689 -12.29 -6.21 5.50
C ILE A 689 -11.32 -7.30 6.00
N SER A 690 -11.79 -8.11 6.96
CA SER A 690 -11.00 -9.18 7.58
C SER A 690 -11.65 -10.56 7.53
N ALA A 691 -12.73 -10.70 6.75
CA ALA A 691 -13.48 -11.95 6.66
C ALA A 691 -12.62 -13.07 6.03
N ALA A 692 -12.60 -14.25 6.66
CA ALA A 692 -11.88 -15.41 6.14
C ALA A 692 -12.38 -15.81 4.75
N GLY A 693 -11.47 -16.19 3.85
CA GLY A 693 -11.77 -16.50 2.45
C GLY A 693 -12.16 -15.28 1.60
N CYS A 694 -11.83 -14.08 2.06
CA CYS A 694 -12.04 -12.83 1.33
C CYS A 694 -10.74 -12.04 1.22
N ALA A 695 -10.60 -11.29 0.12
CA ALA A 695 -9.54 -10.34 -0.12
C ALA A 695 -10.13 -8.99 -0.57
N THR A 696 -9.41 -7.91 -0.31
CA THR A 696 -9.76 -6.55 -0.74
C THR A 696 -8.61 -5.94 -1.56
N MET A 697 -8.70 -4.67 -1.91
CA MET A 697 -7.67 -3.95 -2.67
C MET A 697 -6.26 -4.19 -2.12
N GLY A 698 -5.30 -4.41 -3.03
CA GLY A 698 -3.92 -4.71 -2.68
C GLY A 698 -3.68 -6.10 -2.12
N GLU A 699 -4.69 -6.95 -2.05
CA GLU A 699 -4.60 -8.29 -1.47
C GLU A 699 -4.80 -9.38 -2.51
N LYS A 700 -4.45 -10.61 -2.11
CA LYS A 700 -4.54 -11.80 -2.93
C LYS A 700 -5.51 -12.82 -2.32
N LEU A 701 -6.47 -13.26 -3.10
CA LEU A 701 -7.34 -14.39 -2.79
C LEU A 701 -6.80 -15.63 -3.51
N VAL A 702 -6.30 -16.61 -2.76
CA VAL A 702 -5.82 -17.88 -3.33
C VAL A 702 -6.95 -18.89 -3.36
N VAL A 703 -7.21 -19.47 -4.53
CA VAL A 703 -8.36 -20.37 -4.75
C VAL A 703 -7.97 -21.59 -5.60
N PRO A 704 -8.63 -22.72 -5.42
CA PRO A 704 -8.55 -23.85 -6.35
C PRO A 704 -9.07 -23.50 -7.74
N SER A 705 -8.55 -24.16 -8.78
CA SER A 705 -9.08 -24.04 -10.13
C SER A 705 -10.55 -24.46 -10.18
N GLY A 706 -11.37 -23.71 -10.91
CA GLY A 706 -12.81 -23.91 -11.02
C GLY A 706 -13.63 -23.28 -9.89
N SER A 707 -13.01 -22.53 -8.99
CA SER A 707 -13.74 -21.81 -7.93
C SER A 707 -14.62 -20.69 -8.46
N ASP A 708 -15.78 -20.52 -7.83
CA ASP A 708 -16.62 -19.34 -8.02
C ASP A 708 -16.22 -18.26 -7.00
N ILE A 709 -16.02 -17.05 -7.49
CA ILE A 709 -15.70 -15.87 -6.69
C ILE A 709 -16.90 -14.94 -6.65
N VAL A 710 -17.34 -14.60 -5.47
CA VAL A 710 -18.34 -13.54 -5.29
C VAL A 710 -17.62 -12.23 -5.02
N VAL A 711 -17.88 -11.25 -5.84
CA VAL A 711 -17.33 -9.89 -5.70
C VAL A 711 -18.43 -8.96 -5.19
N GLY A 712 -18.13 -8.20 -4.16
CA GLY A 712 -18.99 -7.16 -3.59
C GLY A 712 -18.35 -5.79 -3.71
N VAL A 713 -19.14 -4.81 -4.12
CA VAL A 713 -18.74 -3.40 -4.18
C VAL A 713 -19.79 -2.60 -3.44
N THR A 714 -19.35 -1.81 -2.48
CA THR A 714 -20.21 -0.85 -1.77
C THR A 714 -19.51 0.50 -1.73
N VAL A 715 -20.17 1.53 -2.23
CA VAL A 715 -19.65 2.90 -2.25
C VAL A 715 -20.62 3.86 -1.57
N ARG A 716 -20.09 4.97 -1.08
CA ARG A 716 -20.90 6.14 -0.74
C ARG A 716 -20.61 7.25 -1.75
N ASP A 717 -21.64 7.65 -2.47
CA ASP A 717 -21.67 8.90 -3.21
C ASP A 717 -22.16 9.97 -2.23
N PRO A 718 -21.30 10.92 -1.85
CA PRO A 718 -21.68 11.93 -0.86
C PRO A 718 -22.46 13.09 -1.48
N ALA A 719 -23.36 12.84 -2.40
CA ALA A 719 -24.10 13.83 -3.20
C ALA A 719 -24.35 15.13 -2.43
N GLY A 720 -23.92 16.27 -2.99
CA GLY A 720 -23.97 17.59 -2.35
C GLY A 720 -22.86 17.86 -1.32
N ALA A 721 -21.90 16.94 -1.15
CA ALA A 721 -20.80 17.06 -0.20
C ALA A 721 -19.43 17.31 -0.83
N ASN A 722 -19.36 17.49 -2.15
CA ASN A 722 -18.10 17.84 -2.76
C ASN A 722 -17.74 19.32 -2.52
N TYR A 723 -16.50 19.68 -2.75
CA TYR A 723 -15.97 20.99 -2.36
C TYR A 723 -15.99 22.01 -3.51
N SER A 724 -16.61 21.70 -4.62
CA SER A 724 -16.77 22.66 -5.72
C SER A 724 -17.46 23.94 -5.23
N PRO A 725 -16.94 25.11 -5.57
CA PRO A 725 -17.60 26.37 -5.27
C PRO A 725 -18.81 26.67 -6.17
N TYR A 726 -19.11 25.80 -7.12
CA TYR A 726 -20.09 26.04 -8.18
C TYR A 726 -21.36 25.21 -7.97
N SER A 727 -22.49 25.90 -7.78
CA SER A 727 -23.81 25.29 -7.59
C SER A 727 -24.61 25.17 -8.89
N PHE A 728 -23.98 25.38 -10.02
CA PHE A 728 -24.58 25.27 -11.36
C PHE A 728 -23.99 24.09 -12.14
N PRO A 729 -24.69 23.56 -13.13
CA PRO A 729 -24.16 22.53 -14.04
C PRO A 729 -23.15 23.14 -15.02
N ASN A 730 -22.19 22.33 -15.47
CA ASN A 730 -21.28 22.72 -16.55
C ASN A 730 -22.08 23.16 -17.77
N PRO A 731 -21.89 24.38 -18.30
CA PRO A 731 -22.66 24.88 -19.44
C PRO A 731 -22.51 24.06 -20.72
N SER A 732 -21.35 23.43 -20.92
CA SER A 732 -21.13 22.57 -22.08
C SER A 732 -21.91 21.26 -21.96
N LEU A 733 -21.81 20.58 -20.83
CA LEU A 733 -22.49 19.31 -20.59
C LEU A 733 -24.03 19.46 -20.53
N LYS A 734 -24.49 20.62 -20.09
CA LYS A 734 -25.93 20.92 -20.07
C LYS A 734 -26.59 20.84 -21.46
N GLN A 735 -25.83 21.12 -22.55
CA GLN A 735 -26.33 21.00 -23.91
C GLN A 735 -26.70 19.56 -24.31
N VAL A 736 -26.04 18.59 -23.70
CA VAL A 736 -26.33 17.16 -23.92
C VAL A 736 -27.18 16.55 -22.79
N GLY A 737 -27.82 17.42 -21.99
CA GLY A 737 -28.78 16.97 -20.98
C GLY A 737 -28.20 16.63 -19.62
N ILE A 738 -26.90 16.84 -19.42
CA ILE A 738 -26.27 16.63 -18.11
C ILE A 738 -26.42 17.91 -17.29
N THR A 739 -27.32 17.85 -16.32
CA THR A 739 -27.75 19.03 -15.54
C THR A 739 -27.39 18.97 -14.07
N GLN A 740 -26.59 17.99 -13.64
CA GLN A 740 -26.15 17.89 -12.26
C GLN A 740 -25.29 19.11 -11.88
N PRO A 741 -25.51 19.74 -10.73
CA PRO A 741 -24.66 20.83 -10.26
C PRO A 741 -23.25 20.35 -9.96
N LEU A 742 -22.24 21.19 -10.19
CA LEU A 742 -20.83 20.82 -10.00
C LEU A 742 -20.48 20.52 -8.53
N ASN A 743 -21.24 21.11 -7.58
CA ASN A 743 -21.05 20.84 -6.15
C ASN A 743 -21.89 19.67 -5.64
N ALA A 744 -22.70 19.06 -6.49
CA ALA A 744 -23.51 17.90 -6.17
C ALA A 744 -23.48 16.87 -7.31
N PRO A 745 -22.29 16.35 -7.64
CA PRO A 745 -22.18 15.32 -8.66
C PRO A 745 -22.91 14.05 -8.22
N VAL A 746 -23.39 13.28 -9.17
CA VAL A 746 -24.03 11.98 -8.93
C VAL A 746 -23.26 10.92 -9.70
N LEU A 747 -22.89 9.85 -9.02
CA LEU A 747 -22.24 8.71 -9.65
C LEU A 747 -23.15 8.09 -10.71
N ASP A 748 -22.69 8.06 -11.95
CA ASP A 748 -23.43 7.48 -13.09
C ASP A 748 -23.23 5.96 -13.16
N HIS A 749 -21.96 5.52 -13.19
CA HIS A 749 -21.64 4.09 -13.25
C HIS A 749 -20.31 3.72 -12.60
N ILE A 750 -20.19 2.43 -12.34
CA ILE A 750 -18.96 1.77 -11.86
C ILE A 750 -18.61 0.65 -12.83
N ASP A 751 -17.42 0.71 -13.38
CA ASP A 751 -16.82 -0.35 -14.18
C ASP A 751 -16.02 -1.29 -13.30
N VAL A 752 -16.23 -2.58 -13.47
CA VAL A 752 -15.35 -3.65 -12.97
C VAL A 752 -14.45 -4.07 -14.11
N ILE A 753 -13.18 -3.80 -13.95
CA ILE A 753 -12.16 -4.11 -14.95
C ILE A 753 -11.38 -5.32 -14.46
N GLY A 754 -11.15 -6.31 -15.31
CA GLY A 754 -10.35 -7.48 -14.99
C GLY A 754 -9.40 -7.85 -16.10
N GLY A 755 -8.30 -8.50 -15.75
CA GLY A 755 -7.30 -8.99 -16.68
C GLY A 755 -6.56 -10.20 -16.11
N LEU A 756 -6.03 -11.05 -16.99
CA LEU A 756 -5.28 -12.23 -16.58
C LEU A 756 -3.90 -11.85 -16.06
N VAL A 757 -3.42 -12.61 -15.10
CA VAL A 757 -2.03 -12.57 -14.64
C VAL A 757 -1.23 -13.61 -15.42
N THR A 758 -0.27 -13.13 -16.20
CA THR A 758 0.58 -13.95 -17.07
C THR A 758 1.99 -14.14 -16.51
N GLY A 759 2.31 -13.45 -15.42
CA GLY A 759 3.60 -13.55 -14.72
C GLY A 759 4.61 -12.48 -15.13
N PHE A 760 5.67 -12.37 -14.35
CA PHE A 760 6.73 -11.41 -14.58
C PHE A 760 7.38 -11.55 -15.94
N LYS A 761 7.59 -10.43 -16.60
CA LYS A 761 8.52 -10.37 -17.73
C LYS A 761 9.94 -10.23 -17.21
N THR A 762 10.85 -11.04 -17.74
CA THR A 762 12.24 -11.06 -17.30
C THR A 762 13.07 -10.05 -18.11
N PRO A 763 13.94 -9.24 -17.49
CA PRO A 763 14.84 -8.35 -18.20
C PRO A 763 15.62 -9.07 -19.32
N GLY A 764 15.75 -8.40 -20.47
CA GLY A 764 16.46 -8.95 -21.63
C GLY A 764 15.68 -9.96 -22.47
N THR A 765 14.42 -10.29 -22.08
CA THR A 765 13.56 -11.14 -22.90
C THR A 765 12.75 -10.31 -23.90
N PRO A 766 12.32 -10.91 -25.03
CA PRO A 766 11.40 -10.22 -25.94
C PRO A 766 10.13 -9.74 -25.21
N GLY A 767 9.78 -8.49 -25.42
CA GLY A 767 8.60 -7.89 -24.80
C GLY A 767 8.80 -7.34 -23.38
N TYR A 768 10.00 -7.39 -22.81
CA TYR A 768 10.31 -6.68 -21.58
C TYR A 768 10.34 -5.18 -21.80
N SER A 769 11.07 -4.74 -22.81
CA SER A 769 11.13 -3.35 -23.24
C SER A 769 9.98 -3.05 -24.18
N GLY A 770 9.14 -2.11 -23.80
CA GLY A 770 8.04 -1.66 -24.63
C GLY A 770 7.94 -0.16 -24.58
N GLU A 771 8.57 0.49 -25.53
CA GLU A 771 8.42 1.94 -25.64
C GLU A 771 7.04 2.31 -26.15
N TRP A 772 6.37 3.14 -25.39
CA TRP A 772 5.18 3.82 -25.90
C TRP A 772 5.61 4.81 -26.97
N PRO A 773 4.97 4.80 -28.15
CA PRO A 773 5.33 5.75 -29.20
C PRO A 773 5.19 7.19 -28.75
N ARG A 774 6.21 7.97 -29.05
CA ARG A 774 6.26 9.36 -28.68
C ARG A 774 5.41 10.25 -29.53
N ASN A 775 5.18 11.45 -28.99
CA ASN A 775 4.61 12.62 -29.65
C ASN A 775 3.24 12.35 -30.28
N THR A 776 2.95 13.02 -31.35
CA THR A 776 1.67 12.92 -32.05
C THR A 776 1.34 11.53 -32.58
N ASN A 777 2.29 10.60 -32.58
CA ASN A 777 2.05 9.25 -33.11
C ASN A 777 1.00 8.45 -32.34
N TRP A 778 0.68 8.82 -31.13
CA TRP A 778 -0.33 8.16 -30.30
C TRP A 778 -1.66 8.91 -30.23
N LEU A 779 -1.80 9.95 -31.04
CA LEU A 779 -3.07 10.65 -31.27
C LEU A 779 -3.63 10.30 -32.62
N LYS A 780 -4.94 10.19 -32.71
CA LYS A 780 -5.66 10.11 -33.97
C LYS A 780 -5.53 11.42 -34.78
N ALA A 781 -5.96 11.37 -36.02
CA ALA A 781 -5.88 12.52 -36.93
C ALA A 781 -6.63 13.77 -36.43
N ASP A 782 -7.55 13.63 -35.50
CA ASP A 782 -8.23 14.74 -34.84
C ASP A 782 -7.32 15.53 -33.90
N GLY A 783 -6.12 15.01 -33.62
CA GLY A 783 -5.13 15.63 -32.76
C GLY A 783 -5.48 15.66 -31.26
N THR A 784 -6.50 14.92 -30.83
CA THR A 784 -7.03 14.95 -29.46
C THR A 784 -7.33 13.58 -28.89
N THR A 785 -7.83 12.66 -29.71
CA THR A 785 -8.15 11.30 -29.26
C THR A 785 -6.90 10.43 -29.26
N ALA A 786 -6.66 9.73 -28.16
CA ALA A 786 -5.54 8.79 -28.09
C ALA A 786 -5.71 7.66 -29.11
N ASP A 787 -4.68 7.43 -29.91
CA ASP A 787 -4.62 6.26 -30.81
C ASP A 787 -3.98 5.09 -30.11
N LEU A 788 -4.78 4.35 -29.38
CA LEU A 788 -4.34 3.24 -28.55
C LEU A 788 -3.87 2.03 -29.37
N SER A 789 -4.09 2.05 -30.69
CA SER A 789 -3.61 0.99 -31.59
C SER A 789 -2.08 0.99 -31.74
N VAL A 790 -1.45 2.14 -31.52
CA VAL A 790 0.02 2.28 -31.63
C VAL A 790 0.77 1.92 -30.34
N VAL A 791 0.05 1.63 -29.23
CA VAL A 791 0.67 1.20 -27.97
C VAL A 791 1.28 -0.19 -28.16
N PRO A 792 2.57 -0.39 -27.86
CA PRO A 792 3.19 -1.70 -27.98
C PRO A 792 2.54 -2.76 -27.09
N ASP A 793 2.46 -4.01 -27.58
CA ASP A 793 1.92 -5.12 -26.77
C ASP A 793 2.68 -5.35 -25.47
N ALA A 794 3.96 -5.03 -25.44
CA ALA A 794 4.76 -5.08 -24.21
C ALA A 794 4.27 -4.09 -23.11
N ALA A 795 3.61 -3.01 -23.52
CA ALA A 795 3.03 -2.01 -22.62
C ALA A 795 1.53 -2.21 -22.43
N LYS A 796 1.00 -3.38 -22.73
CA LYS A 796 -0.42 -3.73 -22.64
C LYS A 796 -0.65 -5.00 -21.82
N ASN A 797 -1.86 -5.11 -21.28
CA ASN A 797 -2.48 -6.39 -20.97
C ASN A 797 -3.69 -6.59 -21.92
N VAL A 798 -3.47 -7.37 -22.97
CA VAL A 798 -4.49 -7.59 -24.01
C VAL A 798 -5.72 -8.36 -23.51
N SER A 799 -5.64 -8.97 -22.32
CA SER A 799 -6.76 -9.66 -21.68
C SER A 799 -7.63 -8.74 -20.83
N ALA A 800 -7.16 -7.52 -20.55
CA ALA A 800 -7.89 -6.60 -19.69
C ALA A 800 -9.12 -6.04 -20.41
N ALA A 801 -10.26 -6.07 -19.73
CA ALA A 801 -11.53 -5.61 -20.25
C ALA A 801 -12.47 -5.17 -19.12
N ILE A 802 -13.49 -4.43 -19.46
CA ILE A 802 -14.62 -4.18 -18.58
C ILE A 802 -15.44 -5.47 -18.48
N LEU A 803 -15.41 -6.13 -17.35
CA LEU A 803 -16.16 -7.37 -17.09
C LEU A 803 -17.63 -7.08 -16.84
N LYS A 804 -17.92 -6.00 -16.14
CA LYS A 804 -19.24 -5.54 -15.72
C LYS A 804 -19.26 -4.03 -15.62
N ALA A 805 -20.39 -3.42 -15.95
CA ALA A 805 -20.71 -2.05 -15.60
C ALA A 805 -21.99 -2.03 -14.77
N PHE A 806 -22.00 -1.27 -13.71
CA PHE A 806 -23.14 -1.11 -12.81
C PHE A 806 -23.55 0.36 -12.77
N SER A 807 -24.85 0.61 -12.77
CA SER A 807 -25.42 1.96 -12.75
C SER A 807 -26.68 2.01 -11.87
N GLY A 808 -27.34 3.16 -11.81
CA GLY A 808 -28.58 3.31 -11.05
C GLY A 808 -29.82 2.63 -11.68
N SER A 809 -29.70 2.07 -12.88
CA SER A 809 -30.83 1.51 -13.61
C SER A 809 -30.45 0.25 -14.42
N GLY A 810 -31.44 -0.48 -14.89
CA GLY A 810 -31.27 -1.65 -15.74
C GLY A 810 -31.03 -2.95 -14.97
N ALA A 811 -30.60 -3.98 -15.70
CA ALA A 811 -30.36 -5.33 -15.16
C ALA A 811 -29.16 -5.42 -14.19
N THR A 812 -28.27 -4.43 -14.24
CA THR A 812 -27.08 -4.32 -13.39
C THR A 812 -27.20 -3.16 -12.41
N ALA A 813 -28.45 -2.80 -12.06
CA ALA A 813 -28.69 -1.71 -11.12
C ALA A 813 -28.13 -2.04 -9.73
N TRP A 814 -27.47 -1.05 -9.14
CA TRP A 814 -27.09 -1.15 -7.73
C TRP A 814 -28.32 -1.03 -6.82
N LYS A 815 -28.17 -1.53 -5.61
CA LYS A 815 -29.13 -1.36 -4.53
C LYS A 815 -28.70 -0.18 -3.65
N SER A 816 -29.67 0.60 -3.20
CA SER A 816 -29.43 1.64 -2.19
C SER A 816 -29.64 1.07 -0.79
N VAL A 817 -28.71 1.34 0.10
CA VAL A 817 -28.75 0.94 1.51
C VAL A 817 -28.57 2.18 2.37
N THR A 818 -29.45 2.38 3.33
CA THR A 818 -29.32 3.49 4.29
C THR A 818 -28.51 3.03 5.51
N SER A 819 -27.49 3.78 5.85
CA SER A 819 -26.68 3.56 7.05
C SER A 819 -27.50 3.74 8.32
N PRO A 820 -27.52 2.76 9.25
CA PRO A 820 -28.18 2.92 10.52
C PRO A 820 -27.43 3.85 11.49
N VAL A 821 -26.20 4.24 11.15
CA VAL A 821 -25.32 5.04 12.01
C VAL A 821 -25.59 6.53 11.82
N ASP A 822 -25.68 7.00 10.58
CA ASP A 822 -25.74 8.41 10.23
C ASP A 822 -26.82 8.76 9.19
N GLY A 823 -27.59 7.77 8.75
CA GLY A 823 -28.62 7.94 7.73
C GLY A 823 -28.10 8.16 6.30
N SER A 824 -26.78 8.07 6.08
CA SER A 824 -26.21 8.22 4.74
C SER A 824 -26.58 7.04 3.82
N THR A 825 -26.63 7.30 2.52
CA THR A 825 -26.96 6.30 1.51
C THR A 825 -25.69 5.69 0.93
N PHE A 826 -25.68 4.37 0.86
CA PHE A 826 -24.64 3.57 0.19
C PHE A 826 -25.26 2.87 -1.01
N LEU A 827 -24.45 2.71 -2.06
CA LEU A 827 -24.79 1.95 -3.26
C LEU A 827 -24.03 0.64 -3.21
N THR A 828 -24.71 -0.49 -3.37
CA THR A 828 -24.09 -1.82 -3.27
C THR A 828 -24.47 -2.71 -4.44
N VAL A 829 -23.51 -3.50 -4.89
CA VAL A 829 -23.68 -4.54 -5.91
C VAL A 829 -22.89 -5.78 -5.55
N THR A 830 -23.38 -6.93 -5.99
CA THR A 830 -22.64 -8.18 -5.98
C THR A 830 -22.71 -8.83 -7.35
N PHE A 831 -21.63 -9.52 -7.72
CA PHE A 831 -21.60 -10.34 -8.93
C PHE A 831 -20.66 -11.52 -8.76
N ARG A 832 -20.74 -12.49 -9.67
CA ARG A 832 -19.89 -13.68 -9.67
C ARG A 832 -18.93 -13.66 -10.83
N ILE A 833 -17.70 -14.09 -10.54
CA ILE A 833 -16.75 -14.57 -11.54
C ILE A 833 -16.72 -16.08 -11.37
N SER A 834 -17.34 -16.79 -12.31
CA SER A 834 -17.58 -18.22 -12.20
C SER A 834 -16.40 -19.03 -12.74
N ALA A 835 -16.11 -20.16 -12.09
CA ALA A 835 -15.21 -21.20 -12.55
C ALA A 835 -13.83 -20.64 -12.97
N VAL A 836 -13.20 -19.85 -12.11
CA VAL A 836 -11.87 -19.26 -12.41
C VAL A 836 -10.81 -20.34 -12.58
N THR A 837 -10.12 -20.35 -13.71
CA THR A 837 -9.11 -21.37 -14.06
C THR A 837 -7.71 -20.79 -14.24
N ALA A 838 -7.59 -19.46 -14.26
CA ALA A 838 -6.33 -18.75 -14.38
C ALA A 838 -6.27 -17.59 -13.39
N SER A 839 -5.07 -17.29 -12.92
CA SER A 839 -4.83 -16.13 -12.05
C SER A 839 -5.19 -14.85 -12.77
N GLN A 840 -5.84 -13.93 -12.07
CA GLN A 840 -6.35 -12.68 -12.62
C GLN A 840 -6.41 -11.59 -11.55
N TYR A 841 -6.63 -10.38 -11.97
CA TYR A 841 -6.94 -9.27 -11.09
C TYR A 841 -8.29 -8.64 -11.48
N VAL A 842 -8.90 -7.97 -10.51
CA VAL A 842 -10.06 -7.11 -10.73
C VAL A 842 -9.82 -5.77 -10.05
N ARG A 843 -10.20 -4.68 -10.71
CA ARG A 843 -10.13 -3.31 -10.19
C ARG A 843 -11.38 -2.54 -10.57
N LEU A 844 -11.61 -1.41 -9.93
CA LEU A 844 -12.77 -0.56 -10.17
C LEU A 844 -12.36 0.78 -10.77
N ARG A 845 -13.25 1.32 -11.55
CA ARG A 845 -13.29 2.70 -12.01
C ARG A 845 -14.74 3.17 -11.98
N GLY A 846 -14.99 4.42 -11.69
CA GLY A 846 -16.35 4.97 -11.80
C GLY A 846 -16.32 6.47 -12.02
N THR A 847 -17.41 7.01 -12.55
CA THR A 847 -17.51 8.40 -12.96
C THR A 847 -18.96 8.92 -12.82
N ASN A 848 -19.10 10.23 -12.83
CA ASN A 848 -20.39 10.92 -12.92
C ASN A 848 -20.88 11.12 -14.37
N LEU A 849 -20.06 10.75 -15.35
CA LEU A 849 -20.42 10.91 -16.76
C LEU A 849 -21.08 9.64 -17.31
N PRO A 850 -22.20 9.74 -18.02
CA PRO A 850 -22.73 8.60 -18.75
C PRO A 850 -21.85 8.23 -19.96
N ALA A 851 -22.14 7.08 -20.56
CA ALA A 851 -21.53 6.71 -21.84
C ALA A 851 -21.93 7.65 -22.99
N ALA A 852 -21.05 7.75 -23.97
CA ALA A 852 -21.27 8.51 -25.21
C ALA A 852 -21.47 10.04 -25.00
N VAL A 853 -20.86 10.59 -23.96
CA VAL A 853 -20.77 12.05 -23.82
C VAL A 853 -19.76 12.56 -24.83
N PRO A 854 -20.14 13.43 -25.75
CA PRO A 854 -19.23 13.93 -26.78
C PRO A 854 -17.95 14.52 -26.19
N PHE A 855 -16.80 14.06 -26.65
CA PHE A 855 -15.45 14.45 -26.25
C PHE A 855 -15.02 14.05 -24.83
N GLU A 856 -15.89 13.44 -24.05
CA GLU A 856 -15.61 13.01 -22.68
C GLU A 856 -15.55 11.47 -22.55
N THR A 857 -16.58 10.77 -23.07
CA THR A 857 -16.67 9.30 -22.97
C THR A 857 -17.06 8.67 -24.30
N ASP A 858 -16.55 7.46 -24.56
CA ASP A 858 -16.97 6.65 -25.70
C ASP A 858 -18.34 5.97 -25.45
N ALA A 859 -18.80 5.20 -26.44
CA ALA A 859 -20.08 4.48 -26.36
C ALA A 859 -20.13 3.40 -25.26
N SER A 860 -18.98 3.00 -24.73
CA SER A 860 -18.82 2.03 -23.64
C SER A 860 -18.57 2.71 -22.28
N GLY A 861 -18.56 4.03 -22.22
CA GLY A 861 -18.27 4.79 -21.00
C GLY A 861 -16.78 4.91 -20.68
N ASN A 862 -15.89 4.50 -21.60
CA ASN A 862 -14.46 4.74 -21.42
C ASN A 862 -14.14 6.23 -21.58
N PRO A 863 -13.20 6.77 -20.81
CA PRO A 863 -12.78 8.15 -20.99
C PRO A 863 -12.12 8.35 -22.36
N LEU A 864 -12.33 9.52 -22.92
CA LEU A 864 -11.59 10.04 -24.06
C LEU A 864 -10.57 11.06 -23.57
N ALA A 865 -9.55 11.31 -24.39
CA ALA A 865 -8.64 12.42 -24.12
C ALA A 865 -9.41 13.75 -24.19
N ASP A 866 -9.21 14.60 -23.20
CA ASP A 866 -9.87 15.90 -23.14
C ASP A 866 -9.49 16.79 -24.32
N VAL A 867 -10.49 17.47 -24.81
CA VAL A 867 -10.31 18.37 -25.92
C VAL A 867 -9.98 19.77 -25.41
N VAL A 868 -8.92 20.35 -25.93
CA VAL A 868 -8.57 21.76 -25.65
C VAL A 868 -9.78 22.63 -25.93
N THR A 869 -10.17 23.42 -24.95
CA THR A 869 -11.24 24.40 -25.10
C THR A 869 -10.81 25.48 -26.09
N ASN A 870 -11.19 25.34 -27.33
CA ASN A 870 -11.07 26.38 -28.31
C ASN A 870 -12.41 27.09 -28.38
N ALA A 871 -12.50 28.29 -27.82
CA ALA A 871 -13.73 29.09 -27.85
C ALA A 871 -14.16 29.46 -29.27
N GLY A 872 -13.29 29.23 -30.26
CA GLY A 872 -13.56 29.41 -31.65
C GLY A 872 -14.10 28.21 -32.40
N ASP A 873 -14.04 27.02 -31.79
CA ASP A 873 -14.47 25.80 -32.49
C ASP A 873 -15.88 25.42 -32.09
N THR A 874 -16.83 25.81 -32.92
CA THR A 874 -18.25 25.52 -32.73
C THR A 874 -18.59 24.04 -32.93
N SER A 875 -17.68 23.21 -33.44
CA SER A 875 -17.84 21.77 -33.55
C SER A 875 -17.60 21.05 -32.24
N ARG A 876 -17.01 21.75 -31.25
CA ARG A 876 -16.72 21.20 -29.95
C ARG A 876 -17.81 21.54 -28.94
N LEU A 877 -18.00 20.68 -27.95
CA LEU A 877 -19.07 20.81 -26.99
C LEU A 877 -18.98 22.06 -26.10
N ARG A 878 -17.78 22.58 -25.86
CA ARG A 878 -17.56 23.70 -24.93
C ARG A 878 -17.97 25.01 -25.56
N ILE A 879 -19.04 25.61 -25.05
CA ILE A 879 -19.61 26.87 -25.53
C ILE A 879 -19.16 28.06 -24.69
N PRO A 880 -19.03 29.23 -25.35
CA PRO A 880 -18.82 30.48 -24.65
C PRO A 880 -20.01 30.86 -23.77
N CYS A 881 -19.77 31.47 -22.65
CA CYS A 881 -20.79 32.09 -21.82
C CYS A 881 -21.08 33.49 -22.42
N THR A 882 -22.32 33.71 -22.80
CA THR A 882 -22.69 34.91 -23.56
C THR A 882 -23.61 35.87 -22.83
N THR A 883 -24.26 35.44 -21.75
CA THR A 883 -25.24 36.24 -21.04
C THR A 883 -24.54 37.10 -19.98
N PRO A 884 -24.49 38.43 -20.14
CA PRO A 884 -23.91 39.30 -19.13
C PRO A 884 -24.68 39.25 -17.84
N HIS A 885 -23.95 39.14 -16.73
CA HIS A 885 -24.52 39.23 -15.38
C HIS A 885 -24.70 40.73 -15.00
N SER A 886 -25.64 41.01 -14.13
CA SER A 886 -25.93 42.35 -13.64
C SER A 886 -24.73 43.08 -13.00
N SER A 887 -23.72 42.37 -12.57
CA SER A 887 -22.48 42.94 -12.00
C SER A 887 -21.47 43.44 -13.03
N GLY A 888 -21.73 43.35 -14.32
CA GLY A 888 -20.97 44.03 -15.37
C GLY A 888 -19.75 43.27 -15.93
N ASN A 889 -19.05 42.47 -15.14
CA ASN A 889 -17.86 41.73 -15.56
C ASN A 889 -18.06 40.19 -15.52
N GLN A 890 -19.25 39.75 -15.20
CA GLN A 890 -19.63 38.36 -15.13
C GLN A 890 -20.59 37.99 -16.23
N PHE A 891 -20.64 36.67 -16.52
CA PHE A 891 -21.62 36.09 -17.41
C PHE A 891 -22.40 35.02 -16.65
N ASP A 892 -23.71 34.99 -16.86
CA ASP A 892 -24.56 34.01 -16.18
C ASP A 892 -24.15 32.57 -16.55
N GLY A 893 -24.01 31.74 -15.52
CA GLY A 893 -23.53 30.37 -15.66
C GLY A 893 -22.02 30.26 -15.87
N CYS A 894 -21.29 31.34 -15.77
CA CYS A 894 -19.85 31.35 -15.94
C CYS A 894 -19.16 32.09 -14.78
N PRO A 895 -18.06 31.54 -14.23
CA PRO A 895 -17.27 32.20 -13.21
C PRO A 895 -16.60 33.49 -13.72
N ASP A 896 -16.31 34.41 -12.82
CA ASP A 896 -15.71 35.70 -13.11
C ASP A 896 -14.33 35.65 -13.78
N HIS A 897 -13.58 34.62 -13.40
CA HIS A 897 -12.18 34.42 -13.83
C HIS A 897 -12.05 33.74 -15.18
N MET A 898 -13.13 33.47 -15.88
CA MET A 898 -13.04 32.85 -17.19
C MET A 898 -12.31 33.73 -18.20
N ALA A 899 -11.47 33.07 -18.99
CA ALA A 899 -10.75 33.75 -20.05
C ALA A 899 -11.72 34.39 -21.07
N THR A 900 -11.45 35.62 -21.46
CA THR A 900 -12.14 36.25 -22.56
C THR A 900 -11.61 35.72 -23.87
N ALA A 901 -12.49 35.28 -24.73
CA ALA A 901 -12.14 34.82 -26.05
C ALA A 901 -11.43 35.94 -26.86
N THR A 902 -10.18 35.68 -27.28
CA THR A 902 -9.35 36.57 -28.07
C THR A 902 -8.70 35.83 -29.23
N GLY A 903 -8.59 36.46 -30.35
CA GLY A 903 -7.86 35.93 -31.49
C GLY A 903 -8.68 35.53 -32.70
N ALA A 904 -8.00 35.28 -33.81
CA ALA A 904 -8.61 35.04 -35.14
C ALA A 904 -9.36 33.68 -35.26
N THR A 905 -9.13 32.78 -34.35
CA THR A 905 -9.78 31.45 -34.28
C THR A 905 -11.04 31.47 -33.43
N ASN A 906 -11.39 32.59 -32.85
CA ASN A 906 -12.54 32.75 -31.98
C ASN A 906 -13.70 33.34 -32.76
N PRO A 907 -14.81 32.59 -32.99
CA PRO A 907 -15.89 33.11 -33.85
C PRO A 907 -16.65 34.27 -33.22
N ILE A 908 -16.56 34.44 -31.88
CA ILE A 908 -17.28 35.51 -31.18
C ILE A 908 -16.33 36.22 -30.21
N VAL A 909 -15.72 37.26 -30.64
CA VAL A 909 -14.80 38.09 -29.84
C VAL A 909 -15.55 38.67 -28.64
N GLY A 910 -14.95 38.56 -27.45
CA GLY A 910 -15.52 39.07 -26.22
C GLY A 910 -16.39 38.09 -25.43
N GLN A 911 -16.73 36.93 -25.98
CA GLN A 911 -17.38 35.89 -25.22
C GLN A 911 -16.43 35.28 -24.19
N LYS A 912 -17.00 34.81 -23.09
CA LYS A 912 -16.25 34.05 -22.11
C LYS A 912 -16.44 32.55 -22.37
N ALA A 913 -15.37 31.79 -22.36
CA ALA A 913 -15.39 30.35 -22.48
C ALA A 913 -15.51 29.72 -21.09
N VAL A 914 -15.96 28.48 -21.01
CA VAL A 914 -15.95 27.70 -19.77
C VAL A 914 -14.53 27.61 -19.26
N SER A 915 -14.31 27.94 -17.98
CA SER A 915 -13.00 27.88 -17.36
C SER A 915 -12.57 26.45 -17.07
N TYR A 916 -11.27 26.23 -16.98
CA TYR A 916 -10.69 24.90 -16.76
C TYR A 916 -11.15 24.27 -15.44
N ASP A 917 -11.25 25.04 -14.36
CA ASP A 917 -11.72 24.54 -13.08
C ASP A 917 -13.19 24.14 -13.11
N VAL A 918 -14.05 24.85 -13.85
CA VAL A 918 -15.45 24.45 -14.06
C VAL A 918 -15.52 23.12 -14.79
N ALA A 919 -14.70 22.94 -15.81
CA ALA A 919 -14.63 21.69 -16.55
C ALA A 919 -14.08 20.54 -15.68
N ALA A 920 -13.02 20.79 -14.90
CA ALA A 920 -12.46 19.80 -13.97
C ALA A 920 -13.50 19.27 -12.97
N TRP A 921 -14.34 20.17 -12.42
CA TRP A 921 -15.42 19.75 -11.52
C TRP A 921 -16.60 19.02 -12.23
N ALA A 922 -16.61 18.99 -13.54
CA ALA A 922 -17.66 18.35 -14.31
C ALA A 922 -17.34 16.90 -14.68
N ASP A 923 -16.08 16.56 -14.77
CA ASP A 923 -15.57 15.24 -15.17
C ASP A 923 -14.81 14.58 -13.99
N LEU A 924 -15.55 13.81 -13.21
CA LEU A 924 -15.04 13.24 -11.96
C LEU A 924 -14.89 11.73 -12.06
N TRP A 925 -13.77 11.23 -11.55
CA TRP A 925 -13.43 9.80 -11.61
C TRP A 925 -12.89 9.30 -10.28
N PHE A 926 -13.13 8.02 -10.01
CA PHE A 926 -12.41 7.30 -8.99
C PHE A 926 -11.78 6.02 -9.54
N TYR A 927 -10.71 5.59 -8.92
CA TYR A 927 -9.97 4.37 -9.26
C TYR A 927 -9.65 3.60 -7.99
N SER A 928 -9.90 2.29 -8.01
CA SER A 928 -9.45 1.40 -6.93
C SER A 928 -8.19 0.66 -7.36
N ASN A 929 -7.33 0.35 -6.41
CA ASN A 929 -6.32 -0.67 -6.62
C ASN A 929 -6.95 -2.06 -6.75
N PRO A 930 -6.26 -3.03 -7.38
CA PRO A 930 -6.85 -4.32 -7.69
C PRO A 930 -6.99 -5.23 -6.47
N VAL A 931 -7.92 -6.17 -6.58
CA VAL A 931 -7.88 -7.44 -5.84
C VAL A 931 -7.32 -8.50 -6.78
N TYR A 932 -6.33 -9.25 -6.32
CA TYR A 932 -5.79 -10.37 -7.08
C TYR A 932 -6.51 -11.67 -6.71
N ILE A 933 -6.75 -12.51 -7.71
CA ILE A 933 -7.27 -13.87 -7.57
C ILE A 933 -6.20 -14.81 -8.12
N GLU A 934 -5.50 -15.52 -7.24
CA GLU A 934 -4.50 -16.51 -7.62
C GLU A 934 -5.13 -17.89 -7.64
N VAL A 935 -5.03 -18.55 -8.78
CA VAL A 935 -5.50 -19.92 -8.93
C VAL A 935 -4.36 -20.89 -8.66
N THR A 936 -4.55 -21.80 -7.69
CA THR A 936 -3.55 -22.81 -7.31
C THR A 936 -3.12 -23.66 -8.52
N GLY A 937 -1.82 -23.73 -8.76
CA GLY A 937 -1.24 -24.43 -9.91
C GLY A 937 -1.24 -23.64 -11.22
N SER A 938 -1.74 -22.42 -11.24
CA SER A 938 -1.64 -21.45 -12.32
C SER A 938 -0.48 -20.46 -12.08
N THR A 939 -0.41 -19.42 -12.87
CA THR A 939 0.61 -18.37 -12.73
C THR A 939 0.50 -17.72 -11.35
N PRO A 940 1.56 -17.71 -10.53
CA PRO A 940 1.51 -17.07 -9.21
C PRO A 940 1.46 -15.55 -9.33
N VAL A 941 0.78 -14.94 -8.38
CA VAL A 941 0.80 -13.49 -8.16
C VAL A 941 1.93 -13.17 -7.19
N ALA A 942 2.91 -12.43 -7.64
CA ALA A 942 4.07 -12.13 -6.83
C ALA A 942 3.79 -10.98 -5.82
N GLY A 943 4.40 -11.10 -4.66
CA GLY A 943 4.57 -9.99 -3.73
C GLY A 943 3.33 -9.46 -3.01
N VAL A 944 2.15 -9.97 -3.29
CA VAL A 944 0.91 -9.51 -2.64
C VAL A 944 0.70 -10.27 -1.34
N ASN A 945 0.60 -9.55 -0.24
CA ASN A 945 0.39 -10.11 1.11
C ASN A 945 -1.06 -10.53 1.36
#